data_28813872bb6b15c648f3a7e4fe1b9a22
#
_entry.id   28813872bb6b15c648f3a7e4fe1b9a22
#
_cell.length_a   1.000
_cell.length_b   1.000
_cell.length_c   1.000
_cell.angle_alpha   90.00
_cell.angle_beta   90.00
_cell.angle_gamma   90.00
#
_symmetry.space_group_name_H-M   'P 1'
#
loop_
_entity.id
_entity.type
_entity.pdbx_description
1 polymer ?
#
loop_
_entity_poly.entity_id
_entity_poly.type
_entity_poly.pdbx_seq_one_letter_code
_entity_poly.pdbx_strand_id
1 'polypeptide(L)'
;MHLFKKVYSLLLIILLTNCEAKAAILVPNLIVDINQLPSKNYDIGPFIISWNAQLLQFDITNQSDLSKSIWSSVQEKGFIHGAQAIDMVEDSRGSFVFEEEIIEILSNQSIENIDLINNQLVIKGKVYNNAVQTAYTLIFKSNGDNQLNFDVNFENNTFNRVYFTYSAEEEEAFYGFGEQCSFFNNKGKKIPIWVNEQGVGRGDITDPIINAVLGLSGGNETSNYISVPHYISTSNRSLYLENTNYSVFDLTESDKVQIDTWSSHLVGNIISGNSPKELITEYTTYSGRMRKLPSWVGEGAIIGLQGGTEKLYDEWAALEEKGTPIAAFWVQDWIGQRTTIVGKQLWWNWELDNDRYPNWDELVDTLGKKNIRLLGYINPFIANIYGQKTNIRRNIFLEARTNGFLVKKENGDPYLIKQTSFDAGIIDLTNPACRVWIKEIIKDELIARGLKGWMADFAEALPYDAVLFSGESPKDYHNKYTEVWMQINREAIEESGYGDEMVFFARSGFTQSPKYSTLFWQGDQLVDWGQNDGIKSAMTGLMSAGISGFSLNHSDIGGYTTVTYPIVKNYVRSKELLKRWIEMSAFTTVFRTHEGLNPDKNYQIFDSDETLEHFAKYAKIYKSWRFYREQLIDEANSTGIPVIRHPYLEFPNDLKTQDIVFEQFMIGSEFMVAPVLEKNKVQTNIYLPNGRWINLWDGTILSSNGQSFTITNLVDKPAVFYKENSTNGIQFRNNLIDEGLAE
;
A
#
# COMPACT_ATOMS: atom_id res chain seq x y z
N MET A 1 5.20 -4.18 40.70
CA MET A 1 6.20 -5.25 40.88
C MET A 1 5.97 -6.44 39.95
N HIS A 2 4.74 -6.88 39.68
CA HIS A 2 4.45 -7.97 38.71
C HIS A 2 4.67 -7.56 37.26
N LEU A 3 4.33 -6.33 36.88
CA LEU A 3 4.54 -5.75 35.56
C LEU A 3 6.05 -5.61 35.24
N PHE A 4 6.84 -5.15 36.20
CA PHE A 4 8.30 -5.02 36.08
C PHE A 4 9.01 -6.39 35.88
N LYS A 5 8.53 -7.45 36.51
CA LYS A 5 9.08 -8.81 36.30
C LYS A 5 8.74 -9.36 34.91
N LYS A 6 7.56 -9.08 34.37
CA LYS A 6 7.18 -9.47 33.00
C LYS A 6 8.00 -8.72 31.95
N VAL A 7 8.22 -7.41 32.14
CA VAL A 7 9.06 -6.59 31.22
C VAL A 7 10.53 -7.04 31.26
N TYR A 8 11.08 -7.38 32.44
CA TYR A 8 12.45 -7.86 32.54
C TYR A 8 12.63 -9.26 31.95
N SER A 9 11.65 -10.16 32.12
CA SER A 9 11.66 -11.48 31.46
C SER A 9 11.53 -11.36 29.96
N LEU A 10 10.71 -10.42 29.47
CA LEU A 10 10.55 -10.15 28.03
C LEU A 10 11.83 -9.58 27.42
N LEU A 11 12.50 -8.63 28.08
CA LEU A 11 13.80 -8.08 27.64
C LEU A 11 14.91 -9.16 27.60
N LEU A 12 14.88 -10.11 28.52
CA LEU A 12 15.85 -11.21 28.53
C LEU A 12 15.56 -12.22 27.40
N ILE A 13 14.30 -12.46 27.07
CA ILE A 13 13.88 -13.32 25.96
C ILE A 13 14.25 -12.66 24.62
N ILE A 14 14.01 -11.36 24.46
CA ILE A 14 14.35 -10.59 23.23
C ILE A 14 15.87 -10.59 22.98
N LEU A 15 16.71 -10.57 24.02
CA LEU A 15 18.16 -10.66 23.88
C LEU A 15 18.66 -12.07 23.51
N LEU A 16 17.85 -13.09 23.74
CA LEU A 16 18.19 -14.50 23.44
C LEU A 16 17.62 -14.99 22.10
N THR A 17 16.58 -14.32 21.54
CA THR A 17 15.92 -14.71 20.28
C THR A 17 16.51 -14.07 19.02
N ASN A 18 17.42 -13.11 19.13
CA ASN A 18 18.06 -12.44 17.98
C ASN A 18 19.15 -13.26 17.28
N CYS A 19 19.21 -14.57 17.48
CA CYS A 19 20.13 -15.45 16.78
C CYS A 19 19.40 -16.72 16.28
N GLU A 20 18.23 -16.56 15.66
CA GLU A 20 17.71 -17.62 14.80
C GLU A 20 18.58 -17.66 13.54
N ALA A 21 19.34 -18.76 13.41
CA ALA A 21 19.97 -19.06 12.13
C ALA A 21 18.85 -19.12 11.09
N LYS A 22 18.87 -18.19 10.11
CA LYS A 22 17.90 -18.20 9.01
C LYS A 22 17.91 -19.60 8.41
N ALA A 23 16.79 -20.33 8.51
CA ALA A 23 16.68 -21.62 7.86
C ALA A 23 16.82 -21.38 6.34
N ALA A 24 17.76 -22.09 5.72
CA ALA A 24 17.96 -21.99 4.27
C ALA A 24 16.68 -22.43 3.53
N ILE A 25 16.43 -21.82 2.39
CA ILE A 25 15.34 -22.23 1.49
C ILE A 25 15.50 -23.71 1.16
N LEU A 26 14.46 -24.51 1.42
CA LEU A 26 14.43 -25.89 0.99
C LEU A 26 14.25 -25.94 -0.54
N VAL A 27 15.23 -26.52 -1.24
CA VAL A 27 15.15 -26.80 -2.66
C VAL A 27 15.07 -28.31 -2.86
N PRO A 28 14.00 -28.85 -3.47
CA PRO A 28 13.80 -30.30 -3.56
C PRO A 28 14.85 -30.96 -4.50
N ASN A 29 15.11 -32.24 -4.27
CA ASN A 29 15.87 -33.02 -5.23
C ASN A 29 15.03 -33.26 -6.48
N LEU A 30 15.64 -33.12 -7.67
CA LEU A 30 14.97 -33.41 -8.94
C LEU A 30 15.35 -34.79 -9.45
N ILE A 31 14.34 -35.61 -9.74
CA ILE A 31 14.49 -36.96 -10.29
C ILE A 31 13.85 -37.01 -11.69
N VAL A 32 14.66 -37.23 -12.71
CA VAL A 32 14.23 -37.28 -14.11
C VAL A 32 14.95 -38.40 -14.85
N ASP A 33 14.20 -39.16 -15.65
CA ASP A 33 14.82 -40.08 -16.66
C ASP A 33 15.12 -39.27 -17.92
N ILE A 34 16.37 -38.81 -18.06
CA ILE A 34 16.84 -37.99 -19.17
C ILE A 34 16.78 -38.72 -20.52
N ASN A 35 16.72 -40.08 -20.56
CA ASN A 35 16.56 -40.83 -21.78
C ASN A 35 15.13 -40.74 -22.33
N GLN A 36 14.14 -40.57 -21.44
CA GLN A 36 12.75 -40.36 -21.82
C GLN A 36 12.44 -38.89 -22.08
N LEU A 37 13.15 -37.97 -21.41
CA LEU A 37 12.96 -36.52 -21.49
C LEU A 37 14.24 -35.83 -21.98
N PRO A 38 14.62 -35.97 -23.28
CA PRO A 38 15.79 -35.30 -23.84
C PRO A 38 15.59 -33.78 -23.91
N SER A 39 16.71 -33.03 -24.01
CA SER A 39 16.66 -31.57 -24.15
C SER A 39 15.80 -31.17 -25.35
N LYS A 40 14.95 -30.17 -25.13
CA LYS A 40 13.97 -29.70 -26.11
C LYS A 40 13.50 -28.27 -25.82
N ASN A 41 13.27 -27.49 -26.88
CA ASN A 41 12.62 -26.20 -26.82
C ASN A 41 11.13 -26.31 -27.16
N TYR A 42 10.32 -25.52 -26.48
CA TYR A 42 8.90 -25.47 -26.68
C TYR A 42 8.48 -24.01 -26.92
N ASP A 43 7.84 -23.74 -28.07
CA ASP A 43 7.31 -22.43 -28.42
C ASP A 43 5.91 -22.26 -27.85
N ILE A 44 5.73 -21.27 -26.99
CA ILE A 44 4.45 -20.93 -26.33
C ILE A 44 4.11 -19.47 -26.63
N GLY A 45 3.47 -19.24 -27.79
CA GLY A 45 3.28 -17.88 -28.30
C GLY A 45 4.63 -17.19 -28.52
N PRO A 46 4.87 -16.02 -27.92
CA PRO A 46 6.15 -15.30 -28.04
C PRO A 46 7.25 -15.84 -27.11
N PHE A 47 6.99 -16.85 -26.30
CA PHE A 47 7.96 -17.41 -25.35
C PHE A 47 8.56 -18.70 -25.84
N ILE A 48 9.84 -18.90 -25.52
CA ILE A 48 10.53 -20.16 -25.67
C ILE A 48 10.84 -20.71 -24.30
N ILE A 49 10.31 -21.90 -23.99
CA ILE A 49 10.64 -22.65 -22.80
C ILE A 49 11.60 -23.76 -23.16
N SER A 50 12.83 -23.68 -22.71
CA SER A 50 13.90 -24.62 -22.99
C SER A 50 14.08 -25.59 -21.83
N TRP A 51 13.92 -26.89 -22.08
CA TRP A 51 14.33 -27.92 -21.16
C TRP A 51 15.72 -28.41 -21.50
N ASN A 52 16.68 -28.27 -20.60
CA ASN A 52 18.04 -28.79 -20.72
C ASN A 52 18.22 -30.03 -19.85
N ALA A 53 18.24 -31.21 -20.44
CA ALA A 53 18.36 -32.48 -19.73
C ALA A 53 19.74 -32.71 -19.08
N GLN A 54 20.79 -32.04 -19.54
CA GLN A 54 22.13 -32.16 -18.95
C GLN A 54 22.28 -31.29 -17.70
N LEU A 55 21.64 -30.12 -17.69
CA LEU A 55 21.63 -29.20 -16.56
C LEU A 55 20.43 -29.45 -15.64
N LEU A 56 19.52 -30.34 -16.01
CA LEU A 56 18.23 -30.55 -15.34
C LEU A 56 17.54 -29.21 -15.04
N GLN A 57 17.45 -28.33 -16.04
CA GLN A 57 17.01 -26.96 -15.88
C GLN A 57 16.01 -26.55 -16.94
N PHE A 58 14.99 -25.84 -16.54
CA PHE A 58 14.15 -25.04 -17.43
C PHE A 58 14.67 -23.62 -17.50
N ASP A 59 14.61 -23.05 -18.71
CA ASP A 59 14.87 -21.64 -18.96
C ASP A 59 13.79 -21.04 -19.85
N ILE A 60 13.34 -19.83 -19.55
CA ILE A 60 12.29 -19.13 -20.29
C ILE A 60 12.84 -17.83 -20.83
N THR A 61 12.72 -17.65 -22.15
CA THR A 61 13.08 -16.42 -22.85
C THR A 61 11.88 -15.90 -23.64
N ASN A 62 11.86 -14.61 -23.93
CA ASN A 62 10.93 -14.02 -24.89
C ASN A 62 11.61 -13.90 -26.25
N GLN A 63 10.91 -14.20 -27.35
CA GLN A 63 11.44 -14.10 -28.71
C GLN A 63 11.90 -12.69 -29.10
N SER A 64 11.38 -11.66 -28.39
CA SER A 64 11.84 -10.27 -28.57
C SER A 64 13.28 -10.05 -28.12
N ASP A 65 13.78 -10.85 -27.15
CA ASP A 65 15.16 -10.84 -26.66
C ASP A 65 15.57 -12.21 -26.14
N LEU A 66 16.13 -13.02 -27.01
CA LEU A 66 16.59 -14.38 -26.69
C LEU A 66 17.86 -14.42 -25.83
N SER A 67 18.55 -13.30 -25.68
CA SER A 67 19.75 -13.22 -24.83
C SER A 67 19.41 -13.11 -23.33
N LYS A 68 18.14 -12.87 -23.00
CA LYS A 68 17.68 -12.59 -21.65
C LYS A 68 16.74 -13.68 -21.15
N SER A 69 17.16 -14.40 -20.11
CA SER A 69 16.28 -15.27 -19.34
C SER A 69 15.33 -14.42 -18.47
N ILE A 70 14.04 -14.67 -18.57
CA ILE A 70 13.03 -14.03 -17.73
C ILE A 70 12.66 -14.88 -16.52
N TRP A 71 12.93 -16.18 -16.59
CA TRP A 71 12.76 -17.13 -15.48
C TRP A 71 13.57 -18.40 -15.77
N SER A 72 14.24 -18.94 -14.76
CA SER A 72 14.89 -20.25 -14.84
C SER A 72 14.75 -21.01 -13.54
N SER A 73 14.56 -22.34 -13.66
CA SER A 73 14.61 -23.20 -12.47
C SER A 73 16.05 -23.27 -11.93
N VAL A 74 16.22 -23.63 -10.68
CA VAL A 74 17.55 -23.86 -10.09
C VAL A 74 18.18 -25.07 -10.78
N GLN A 75 19.43 -24.95 -11.22
CA GLN A 75 20.15 -26.01 -11.91
C GLN A 75 20.30 -27.25 -11.04
N GLU A 76 20.08 -28.45 -11.62
CA GLU A 76 20.19 -29.76 -10.96
C GLU A 76 19.29 -29.93 -9.72
N LYS A 77 18.29 -29.07 -9.57
CA LYS A 77 17.35 -29.07 -8.44
C LYS A 77 15.91 -29.05 -8.91
N GLY A 78 15.03 -29.54 -8.02
CA GLY A 78 13.60 -29.34 -8.21
C GLY A 78 13.21 -27.87 -7.96
N PHE A 79 12.02 -27.53 -8.45
CA PHE A 79 11.48 -26.18 -8.34
C PHE A 79 10.05 -26.16 -7.80
N ILE A 80 9.46 -27.33 -7.59
CA ILE A 80 8.16 -27.51 -6.93
C ILE A 80 8.36 -28.49 -5.77
N HIS A 81 7.90 -28.11 -4.58
CA HIS A 81 7.69 -29.04 -3.49
C HIS A 81 6.41 -28.67 -2.73
N GLY A 82 5.99 -29.50 -1.81
CA GLY A 82 4.76 -29.27 -1.07
C GLY A 82 4.86 -29.68 0.38
N ALA A 83 3.90 -29.24 1.17
CA ALA A 83 3.73 -29.70 2.53
C ALA A 83 2.26 -29.83 2.91
N GLN A 84 2.02 -30.64 3.93
CA GLN A 84 0.81 -30.61 4.74
C GLN A 84 1.11 -29.84 6.01
N ALA A 85 0.34 -28.81 6.30
CA ALA A 85 0.52 -27.99 7.49
C ALA A 85 -0.81 -27.62 8.15
N ILE A 86 -0.75 -27.30 9.43
CA ILE A 86 -1.85 -26.72 10.21
C ILE A 86 -1.56 -25.23 10.37
N ASP A 87 -2.56 -24.40 9.99
CA ASP A 87 -2.48 -22.96 10.16
C ASP A 87 -2.65 -22.61 11.64
N MET A 88 -1.73 -21.84 12.19
CA MET A 88 -1.83 -21.25 13.51
C MET A 88 -1.81 -19.72 13.34
N VAL A 89 -3.00 -19.10 13.38
CA VAL A 89 -3.15 -17.68 13.11
C VAL A 89 -3.76 -16.99 14.31
N GLU A 90 -3.06 -15.99 14.84
CA GLU A 90 -3.60 -15.07 15.81
C GLU A 90 -4.07 -13.80 15.09
N ASP A 91 -5.29 -13.35 15.34
CA ASP A 91 -5.79 -12.08 14.83
C ASP A 91 -6.30 -11.15 15.92
N SER A 92 -6.11 -9.86 15.73
CA SER A 92 -6.62 -8.82 16.62
C SER A 92 -6.79 -7.51 15.86
N ARG A 93 -8.03 -7.13 15.59
CA ARG A 93 -8.39 -5.82 15.00
C ARG A 93 -7.69 -5.51 13.66
N GLY A 94 -7.48 -6.52 12.83
CA GLY A 94 -6.78 -6.36 11.57
C GLY A 94 -5.27 -6.57 11.64
N SER A 95 -4.71 -6.83 12.82
CA SER A 95 -3.33 -7.30 12.97
C SER A 95 -3.31 -8.82 13.02
N PHE A 96 -2.42 -9.45 12.25
CA PHE A 96 -2.33 -10.90 12.13
C PHE A 96 -0.91 -11.38 12.40
N VAL A 97 -0.78 -12.55 13.06
CA VAL A 97 0.47 -13.28 13.19
C VAL A 97 0.25 -14.67 12.61
N PHE A 98 1.06 -15.03 11.63
CA PHE A 98 1.00 -16.30 10.93
C PHE A 98 2.11 -17.21 11.39
N GLU A 99 1.75 -18.37 11.93
CA GLU A 99 2.61 -19.50 12.23
C GLU A 99 2.01 -20.77 11.63
N GLU A 100 2.80 -21.79 11.44
CA GLU A 100 2.34 -23.08 10.93
C GLU A 100 3.03 -24.24 11.62
N GLU A 101 2.32 -25.35 11.74
CA GLU A 101 2.87 -26.63 12.14
C GLU A 101 2.98 -27.54 10.91
N ILE A 102 4.20 -27.77 10.43
CA ILE A 102 4.45 -28.68 9.31
C ILE A 102 4.28 -30.12 9.79
N ILE A 103 3.28 -30.82 9.26
CA ILE A 103 3.00 -32.24 9.56
C ILE A 103 3.84 -33.13 8.65
N GLU A 104 3.93 -32.77 7.36
CA GLU A 104 4.63 -33.57 6.36
C GLU A 104 5.22 -32.66 5.28
N ILE A 105 6.45 -32.93 4.84
CA ILE A 105 7.09 -32.18 3.77
C ILE A 105 7.55 -33.11 2.64
N LEU A 106 7.26 -32.73 1.39
CA LEU A 106 7.58 -33.49 0.18
C LEU A 106 8.84 -32.88 -0.46
N SER A 107 10.01 -33.37 -0.09
CA SER A 107 11.32 -32.80 -0.41
C SER A 107 11.95 -33.32 -1.71
N ASN A 108 11.25 -34.13 -2.49
CA ASN A 108 11.69 -34.61 -3.78
C ASN A 108 10.64 -34.28 -4.85
N GLN A 109 11.09 -33.95 -6.06
CA GLN A 109 10.28 -33.74 -7.25
C GLN A 109 10.68 -34.71 -8.36
N SER A 110 9.69 -35.37 -9.01
CA SER A 110 9.92 -36.04 -10.29
C SER A 110 9.26 -35.28 -11.43
N ILE A 111 9.83 -35.37 -12.62
CA ILE A 111 9.17 -35.00 -13.87
C ILE A 111 8.96 -36.28 -14.67
N GLU A 112 7.69 -36.58 -14.97
CA GLU A 112 7.31 -37.78 -15.71
C GLU A 112 7.01 -37.50 -17.18
N ASN A 113 6.38 -36.34 -17.47
CA ASN A 113 6.01 -35.92 -18.83
C ASN A 113 6.18 -34.42 -19.03
N ILE A 114 6.58 -34.03 -20.25
CA ILE A 114 6.64 -32.65 -20.73
C ILE A 114 5.96 -32.63 -22.11
N ASP A 115 4.73 -32.16 -22.18
CA ASP A 115 3.90 -32.22 -23.39
C ASP A 115 3.47 -30.84 -23.85
N LEU A 116 3.53 -30.59 -25.16
CA LEU A 116 2.93 -29.42 -25.78
C LEU A 116 1.50 -29.77 -26.23
N ILE A 117 0.49 -29.26 -25.53
CA ILE A 117 -0.91 -29.52 -25.77
C ILE A 117 -1.66 -28.22 -25.98
N ASN A 118 -2.29 -28.02 -27.13
CA ASN A 118 -3.08 -26.81 -27.42
C ASN A 118 -2.33 -25.48 -27.15
N ASN A 119 -1.08 -25.40 -27.55
CA ASN A 119 -0.20 -24.24 -27.33
C ASN A 119 0.06 -23.93 -25.83
N GLN A 120 0.01 -24.95 -24.99
CA GLN A 120 0.37 -24.89 -23.58
C GLN A 120 1.42 -25.96 -23.30
N LEU A 121 2.43 -25.61 -22.50
CA LEU A 121 3.39 -26.60 -22.00
C LEU A 121 2.82 -27.20 -20.72
N VAL A 122 2.57 -28.49 -20.74
CA VAL A 122 2.05 -29.25 -19.60
C VAL A 122 3.16 -30.15 -19.06
N ILE A 123 3.59 -29.89 -17.84
CA ILE A 123 4.59 -30.69 -17.12
C ILE A 123 3.88 -31.44 -16.01
N LYS A 124 4.02 -32.77 -16.01
CA LYS A 124 3.42 -33.64 -14.99
C LYS A 124 4.51 -34.42 -14.27
N GLY A 125 4.28 -34.64 -12.99
CA GLY A 125 5.16 -35.42 -12.15
C GLY A 125 4.61 -35.57 -10.74
N LYS A 126 5.49 -35.87 -9.81
CA LYS A 126 5.15 -36.07 -8.41
C LYS A 126 6.06 -35.24 -7.51
N VAL A 127 5.51 -34.78 -6.40
CA VAL A 127 6.28 -34.36 -5.24
C VAL A 127 6.09 -35.40 -4.15
N TYR A 128 7.18 -35.78 -3.47
CA TYR A 128 7.15 -36.93 -2.57
C TYR A 128 8.28 -36.90 -1.53
N ASN A 129 8.14 -37.75 -0.54
CA ASN A 129 9.19 -38.18 0.38
C ASN A 129 9.19 -39.71 0.51
N ASN A 130 9.85 -40.25 1.52
CA ASN A 130 9.92 -41.70 1.70
C ASN A 130 8.59 -42.37 2.09
N ALA A 131 7.59 -41.61 2.55
CA ALA A 131 6.33 -42.14 3.10
C ALA A 131 5.11 -41.81 2.22
N VAL A 132 5.06 -40.60 1.66
CA VAL A 132 3.88 -40.07 0.97
C VAL A 132 4.24 -39.32 -0.31
N GLN A 133 3.26 -39.18 -1.19
CA GLN A 133 3.40 -38.45 -2.47
C GLN A 133 2.08 -37.83 -2.90
N THR A 134 2.17 -36.82 -3.76
CA THR A 134 1.06 -36.33 -4.57
C THR A 134 1.54 -36.05 -6.00
N ALA A 135 0.66 -36.26 -6.98
CA ALA A 135 0.91 -35.81 -8.33
C ALA A 135 0.71 -34.29 -8.44
N TYR A 136 1.47 -33.68 -9.33
CA TYR A 136 1.28 -32.28 -9.69
C TYR A 136 1.16 -32.12 -11.22
N THR A 137 0.48 -31.06 -11.60
CA THR A 137 0.48 -30.53 -12.96
C THR A 137 0.95 -29.07 -12.92
N LEU A 138 1.97 -28.74 -13.74
CA LEU A 138 2.38 -27.37 -14.02
C LEU A 138 2.05 -27.07 -15.47
N ILE A 139 1.34 -25.98 -15.72
CA ILE A 139 0.97 -25.51 -17.05
C ILE A 139 1.59 -24.14 -17.28
N PHE A 140 2.29 -23.96 -18.41
CA PHE A 140 2.66 -22.65 -18.92
C PHE A 140 1.80 -22.31 -20.14
N LYS A 141 1.26 -21.08 -20.15
CA LYS A 141 0.39 -20.58 -21.21
C LYS A 141 0.72 -19.12 -21.49
N SER A 142 0.87 -18.73 -22.76
CA SER A 142 0.98 -17.32 -23.13
C SER A 142 -0.31 -16.57 -22.80
N ASN A 143 -0.18 -15.42 -22.15
CA ASN A 143 -1.25 -14.49 -21.85
C ASN A 143 -0.96 -13.13 -22.50
N GLY A 144 -0.68 -13.13 -23.83
CA GLY A 144 -0.28 -11.97 -24.60
C GLY A 144 1.21 -12.00 -24.97
N ASP A 145 1.73 -10.85 -25.39
CA ASP A 145 3.09 -10.78 -25.95
C ASP A 145 4.18 -10.76 -24.86
N ASN A 146 3.86 -10.26 -23.68
CA ASN A 146 4.81 -10.03 -22.59
C ASN A 146 4.48 -10.78 -21.30
N GLN A 147 3.39 -11.56 -21.24
CA GLN A 147 2.96 -12.27 -20.06
C GLN A 147 2.84 -13.77 -20.30
N LEU A 148 3.51 -14.56 -19.48
CA LEU A 148 3.44 -16.02 -19.46
C LEU A 148 2.82 -16.47 -18.15
N ASN A 149 1.60 -17.02 -18.22
CA ASN A 149 0.93 -17.61 -17.08
C ASN A 149 1.57 -18.95 -16.70
N PHE A 150 1.68 -19.21 -15.41
CA PHE A 150 1.99 -20.51 -14.82
C PHE A 150 0.92 -20.92 -13.83
N ASP A 151 0.62 -22.22 -13.82
CA ASP A 151 -0.44 -22.82 -13.00
C ASP A 151 0.07 -24.15 -12.44
N VAL A 152 0.28 -24.22 -11.10
CA VAL A 152 0.73 -25.42 -10.37
C VAL A 152 -0.42 -25.94 -9.54
N ASN A 153 -0.84 -27.18 -9.77
CA ASN A 153 -1.92 -27.79 -9.03
C ASN A 153 -1.54 -29.18 -8.50
N PHE A 154 -1.75 -29.42 -7.20
CA PHE A 154 -1.64 -30.74 -6.58
C PHE A 154 -2.95 -31.51 -6.67
N GLU A 155 -2.91 -32.79 -7.04
CA GLU A 155 -4.10 -33.62 -7.09
C GLU A 155 -4.69 -33.91 -5.70
N ASN A 156 -3.85 -33.99 -4.68
CA ASN A 156 -4.27 -34.20 -3.28
C ASN A 156 -4.22 -32.92 -2.48
N ASN A 157 -5.38 -32.31 -2.23
CA ASN A 157 -5.55 -31.07 -1.47
C ASN A 157 -5.17 -31.17 0.02
N THR A 158 -4.87 -32.36 0.53
CA THR A 158 -4.31 -32.52 1.88
C THR A 158 -2.94 -31.83 2.00
N PHE A 159 -2.18 -31.79 0.89
CA PHE A 159 -0.97 -30.99 0.78
C PHE A 159 -1.36 -29.57 0.43
N ASN A 160 -1.50 -28.75 1.45
CA ASN A 160 -2.05 -27.41 1.41
C ASN A 160 -0.99 -26.31 1.41
N ARG A 161 0.25 -26.64 1.04
CA ARG A 161 1.36 -25.73 0.78
C ARG A 161 1.99 -26.09 -0.55
N VAL A 162 2.12 -25.09 -1.43
CA VAL A 162 2.90 -25.19 -2.66
C VAL A 162 4.07 -24.23 -2.56
N TYR A 163 5.28 -24.75 -2.74
CA TYR A 163 6.50 -24.00 -2.84
C TYR A 163 6.99 -24.01 -4.29
N PHE A 164 7.29 -22.83 -4.82
CA PHE A 164 7.79 -22.65 -6.18
C PHE A 164 9.10 -21.87 -6.14
N THR A 165 10.21 -22.53 -6.52
CA THR A 165 11.56 -21.97 -6.37
C THR A 165 12.19 -21.75 -7.75
N TYR A 166 12.84 -20.61 -7.94
CA TYR A 166 13.53 -20.27 -9.19
C TYR A 166 14.79 -19.44 -8.92
N SER A 167 15.68 -19.39 -9.94
CA SER A 167 16.97 -18.72 -9.84
C SER A 167 16.82 -17.19 -9.82
N ALA A 168 17.72 -16.55 -9.08
CA ALA A 168 17.93 -15.12 -9.09
C ALA A 168 19.40 -14.79 -9.30
N GLU A 169 19.70 -13.58 -9.77
CA GLU A 169 21.07 -13.09 -9.83
C GLU A 169 21.51 -12.58 -8.43
N GLU A 170 22.79 -12.75 -8.10
CA GLU A 170 23.32 -12.38 -6.78
C GLU A 170 23.05 -10.91 -6.43
N GLU A 171 23.22 -10.01 -7.41
CA GLU A 171 23.00 -8.56 -7.25
C GLU A 171 21.59 -8.10 -7.67
N GLU A 172 20.67 -9.01 -7.97
CA GLU A 172 19.31 -8.65 -8.36
C GLU A 172 18.55 -8.03 -7.21
N ALA A 173 18.01 -6.82 -7.41
CA ALA A 173 17.13 -6.14 -6.46
C ALA A 173 15.65 -6.35 -6.83
N PHE A 174 14.78 -6.40 -5.82
CA PHE A 174 13.34 -6.64 -5.96
C PHE A 174 12.55 -5.50 -5.35
N TYR A 175 11.69 -4.86 -6.15
CA TYR A 175 10.87 -3.70 -5.76
C TYR A 175 9.39 -3.99 -5.97
N GLY A 176 8.53 -3.47 -5.09
CA GLY A 176 7.09 -3.67 -5.17
C GLY A 176 6.51 -4.29 -3.92
N PHE A 177 5.69 -5.34 -4.04
CA PHE A 177 4.94 -6.02 -2.97
C PHE A 177 3.91 -5.13 -2.25
N GLY A 178 3.41 -4.10 -2.93
CA GLY A 178 2.47 -3.14 -2.35
C GLY A 178 3.17 -1.96 -1.70
N GLU A 179 2.66 -1.54 -0.55
CA GLU A 179 3.15 -0.39 0.21
C GLU A 179 4.23 -0.81 1.22
N GLN A 180 5.42 -1.16 0.74
CA GLN A 180 6.52 -1.45 1.64
C GLN A 180 7.08 -0.14 2.22
N CYS A 181 6.96 0.04 3.53
CA CYS A 181 7.28 1.31 4.20
C CYS A 181 8.71 1.36 4.77
N SER A 182 9.29 0.20 5.10
CA SER A 182 10.60 0.13 5.76
C SER A 182 11.76 -0.04 4.79
N PHE A 183 11.51 -0.72 3.66
CA PHE A 183 12.52 -1.04 2.65
C PHE A 183 11.99 -0.75 1.26
N PHE A 184 12.84 -0.21 0.38
CA PHE A 184 12.51 -0.13 -1.03
C PHE A 184 12.99 -1.37 -1.78
N ASN A 185 14.24 -1.80 -1.57
CA ASN A 185 14.75 -3.09 -2.05
C ASN A 185 14.45 -4.19 -1.03
N ASN A 186 13.74 -5.21 -1.47
CA ASN A 186 13.30 -6.32 -0.62
C ASN A 186 14.22 -7.55 -0.65
N LYS A 187 15.36 -7.49 -1.36
CA LYS A 187 16.39 -8.56 -1.34
C LYS A 187 16.81 -8.87 0.11
N GLY A 188 16.95 -10.14 0.43
CA GLY A 188 17.32 -10.61 1.77
C GLY A 188 16.16 -10.65 2.78
N LYS A 189 14.91 -10.48 2.34
CA LYS A 189 13.72 -10.45 3.20
C LYS A 189 12.73 -11.57 2.85
N LYS A 190 11.87 -11.90 3.82
CA LYS A 190 10.63 -12.66 3.59
C LYS A 190 9.50 -11.65 3.57
N ILE A 191 8.75 -11.63 2.47
CA ILE A 191 7.65 -10.69 2.27
C ILE A 191 6.34 -11.46 2.30
N PRO A 192 5.60 -11.39 3.42
CA PRO A 192 4.27 -11.98 3.50
C PRO A 192 3.28 -11.13 2.69
N ILE A 193 2.37 -11.79 2.01
CA ILE A 193 1.28 -11.18 1.26
C ILE A 193 -0.01 -11.39 2.01
N TRP A 194 -0.38 -10.40 2.80
CA TRP A 194 -1.61 -10.33 3.55
C TRP A 194 -1.88 -8.88 3.91
N VAL A 195 -3.05 -8.37 3.53
CA VAL A 195 -3.47 -7.01 3.88
C VAL A 195 -3.69 -6.96 5.39
N ASN A 196 -3.02 -6.03 6.06
CA ASN A 196 -2.85 -6.09 7.52
C ASN A 196 -2.80 -4.67 8.10
N GLU A 197 -3.29 -4.49 9.33
CA GLU A 197 -3.00 -3.28 10.10
C GLU A 197 -1.48 -3.07 10.18
N GLN A 198 -1.01 -1.90 9.75
CA GLN A 198 0.44 -1.65 9.65
C GLN A 198 1.14 -1.61 11.01
N GLY A 199 0.39 -1.39 12.10
CA GLY A 199 0.93 -1.29 13.46
C GLY A 199 1.57 0.05 13.77
N VAL A 200 2.06 0.18 15.00
CA VAL A 200 2.70 1.39 15.54
C VAL A 200 4.18 1.12 15.77
N GLY A 201 5.05 1.80 15.04
CA GLY A 201 6.51 1.68 15.16
C GLY A 201 7.14 0.66 14.21
N ARG A 202 6.42 -0.32 13.72
CA ARG A 202 6.79 -1.29 12.66
C ARG A 202 8.27 -1.71 12.64
N GLY A 203 8.68 -2.64 13.53
CA GLY A 203 10.06 -3.14 13.56
C GLY A 203 11.02 -2.31 14.43
N ASP A 204 10.55 -1.22 15.05
CA ASP A 204 11.33 -0.49 16.03
C ASP A 204 11.42 -1.24 17.37
N ILE A 205 12.43 -0.93 18.17
CA ILE A 205 12.64 -1.55 19.50
C ILE A 205 11.45 -1.39 20.46
N THR A 206 10.51 -0.50 20.15
CA THR A 206 9.29 -0.25 20.91
C THR A 206 8.15 -1.21 20.59
N ASP A 207 8.17 -1.91 19.46
CA ASP A 207 7.10 -2.81 19.00
C ASP A 207 6.74 -3.91 20.00
N PRO A 208 7.71 -4.64 20.60
CA PRO A 208 7.37 -5.65 21.60
C PRO A 208 6.66 -5.08 22.81
N ILE A 209 6.96 -3.83 23.18
CA ILE A 209 6.33 -3.13 24.31
C ILE A 209 4.90 -2.72 23.92
N ILE A 210 4.71 -2.20 22.70
CA ILE A 210 3.40 -1.81 22.18
C ILE A 210 2.51 -3.05 22.03
N ASN A 211 3.03 -4.14 21.48
CA ASN A 211 2.32 -5.42 21.39
C ASN A 211 1.88 -5.96 22.74
N ALA A 212 2.74 -5.89 23.76
CA ALA A 212 2.42 -6.34 25.11
C ALA A 212 1.34 -5.47 25.80
N VAL A 213 1.27 -4.17 25.47
CA VAL A 213 0.35 -3.20 26.10
C VAL A 213 -0.95 -3.09 25.34
N LEU A 214 -0.92 -3.06 24.00
CA LEU A 214 -2.07 -2.80 23.14
C LEU A 214 -2.56 -4.05 22.37
N GLY A 215 -1.91 -5.20 22.54
CA GLY A 215 -2.27 -6.47 21.90
C GLY A 215 -2.08 -6.44 20.38
N LEU A 216 -1.01 -7.06 19.85
CA LEU A 216 -0.64 -7.20 18.44
C LEU A 216 -0.61 -5.90 17.61
N SER A 217 -0.65 -4.73 18.22
CA SER A 217 -0.77 -3.44 17.50
C SER A 217 0.58 -2.84 17.09
N GLY A 218 1.72 -3.49 17.34
CA GLY A 218 3.06 -3.01 16.98
C GLY A 218 3.39 -3.22 15.51
N GLY A 219 2.86 -4.30 14.92
CA GLY A 219 3.25 -4.73 13.59
C GLY A 219 4.71 -5.17 13.50
N ASN A 220 5.20 -5.30 12.29
CA ASN A 220 6.61 -5.52 11.98
C ASN A 220 6.97 -4.74 10.71
N GLU A 221 8.23 -4.80 10.29
CA GLU A 221 8.74 -4.04 9.15
C GLU A 221 8.11 -4.41 7.78
N THR A 222 7.35 -5.49 7.70
CA THR A 222 6.61 -5.93 6.51
C THR A 222 5.09 -5.90 6.67
N SER A 223 4.59 -5.39 7.80
CA SER A 223 3.14 -5.20 8.02
C SER A 223 2.64 -3.98 7.25
N ASN A 224 1.69 -4.17 6.35
CA ASN A 224 1.24 -3.12 5.43
C ASN A 224 -0.27 -3.17 5.19
N TYR A 225 -0.87 -1.99 4.98
CA TYR A 225 -2.25 -1.85 4.53
C TYR A 225 -2.45 -2.26 3.07
N ILE A 226 -1.43 -2.09 2.23
CA ILE A 226 -1.46 -2.49 0.82
C ILE A 226 -0.42 -3.58 0.62
N SER A 227 -0.87 -4.81 0.47
CA SER A 227 -0.02 -5.97 0.26
C SER A 227 -0.38 -6.61 -1.08
N VAL A 228 0.59 -6.70 -1.99
CA VAL A 228 0.35 -7.14 -3.38
C VAL A 228 1.38 -8.19 -3.77
N PRO A 229 0.98 -9.35 -4.29
CA PRO A 229 1.90 -10.41 -4.69
C PRO A 229 2.56 -10.11 -6.06
N HIS A 230 3.19 -8.95 -6.18
CA HIS A 230 3.83 -8.45 -7.40
C HIS A 230 5.14 -7.75 -7.12
N TYR A 231 6.15 -8.03 -7.93
CA TYR A 231 7.41 -7.29 -7.92
C TYR A 231 7.92 -7.01 -9.34
N ILE A 232 8.77 -6.00 -9.46
CA ILE A 232 9.70 -5.82 -10.59
C ILE A 232 11.14 -5.99 -10.09
N SER A 233 12.06 -6.40 -10.97
CA SER A 233 13.47 -6.56 -10.58
C SER A 233 14.43 -5.82 -11.48
N THR A 234 15.67 -5.62 -11.00
CA THR A 234 16.75 -5.01 -11.78
C THR A 234 17.20 -5.85 -12.96
N SER A 235 16.86 -7.12 -13.00
CA SER A 235 17.04 -7.98 -14.19
C SER A 235 15.93 -7.77 -15.24
N ASN A 236 15.15 -6.68 -15.13
CA ASN A 236 14.03 -6.32 -16.03
C ASN A 236 13.03 -7.47 -16.21
N ARG A 237 12.69 -8.16 -15.17
CA ARG A 237 11.62 -9.16 -15.09
C ARG A 237 10.67 -8.84 -13.96
N SER A 238 9.47 -9.37 -14.06
CA SER A 238 8.44 -9.20 -13.04
C SER A 238 7.66 -10.50 -12.90
N LEU A 239 7.05 -10.69 -11.73
CA LEU A 239 6.14 -11.79 -11.47
C LEU A 239 5.02 -11.28 -10.57
N TYR A 240 3.80 -11.78 -10.81
CA TYR A 240 2.68 -11.60 -9.88
C TYR A 240 1.90 -12.90 -9.73
N LEU A 241 1.24 -13.06 -8.56
CA LEU A 241 0.31 -14.16 -8.31
C LEU A 241 -1.12 -13.70 -8.53
N GLU A 242 -1.96 -14.64 -8.94
CA GLU A 242 -3.42 -14.49 -8.98
C GLU A 242 -4.08 -15.01 -7.69
N ASN A 243 -3.31 -15.70 -6.85
CA ASN A 243 -3.74 -16.18 -5.54
C ASN A 243 -4.11 -15.02 -4.62
N THR A 244 -5.14 -15.23 -3.81
CA THR A 244 -5.64 -14.26 -2.83
C THR A 244 -5.50 -14.73 -1.38
N ASN A 245 -5.12 -15.97 -1.17
CA ASN A 245 -4.77 -16.54 0.13
C ASN A 245 -3.38 -16.06 0.59
N TYR A 246 -3.04 -16.34 1.84
CA TYR A 246 -1.72 -16.02 2.39
C TYR A 246 -0.61 -16.66 1.55
N SER A 247 0.39 -15.86 1.23
CA SER A 247 1.61 -16.32 0.55
C SER A 247 2.83 -15.54 1.02
N VAL A 248 4.01 -16.08 0.78
CA VAL A 248 5.28 -15.46 1.16
C VAL A 248 6.24 -15.51 -0.02
N PHE A 249 6.87 -14.37 -0.32
CA PHE A 249 8.05 -14.33 -1.19
C PHE A 249 9.30 -14.37 -0.32
N ASP A 250 10.02 -15.48 -0.34
CA ASP A 250 11.29 -15.63 0.36
C ASP A 250 12.43 -15.22 -0.57
N LEU A 251 13.02 -14.04 -0.30
CA LEU A 251 14.13 -13.43 -1.03
C LEU A 251 15.44 -13.46 -0.20
N THR A 252 15.51 -14.31 0.82
CA THR A 252 16.64 -14.34 1.77
C THR A 252 17.92 -14.89 1.21
N GLU A 253 17.82 -15.77 0.20
CA GLU A 253 18.99 -16.32 -0.51
C GLU A 253 19.41 -15.37 -1.64
N SER A 254 20.71 -15.30 -1.91
CA SER A 254 21.23 -14.37 -2.93
C SER A 254 20.95 -14.82 -4.38
N ASP A 255 20.87 -16.13 -4.60
CA ASP A 255 20.85 -16.78 -5.92
C ASP A 255 19.49 -17.39 -6.30
N LYS A 256 18.47 -17.26 -5.43
CA LYS A 256 17.14 -17.82 -5.68
C LYS A 256 16.03 -17.10 -4.96
N VAL A 257 14.81 -17.27 -5.46
CA VAL A 257 13.56 -16.85 -4.87
C VAL A 257 12.69 -18.08 -4.64
N GLN A 258 11.99 -18.13 -3.50
CA GLN A 258 10.95 -19.11 -3.27
C GLN A 258 9.62 -18.41 -2.99
N ILE A 259 8.57 -18.86 -3.66
CA ILE A 259 7.19 -18.50 -3.37
C ILE A 259 6.59 -19.63 -2.57
N ASP A 260 6.03 -19.31 -1.40
CA ASP A 260 5.23 -20.20 -0.58
C ASP A 260 3.79 -19.73 -0.60
N THR A 261 2.84 -20.60 -0.95
CA THR A 261 1.41 -20.29 -0.86
C THR A 261 0.69 -21.31 0.02
N TRP A 262 -0.19 -20.80 0.87
CA TRP A 262 -1.02 -21.63 1.75
C TRP A 262 -2.25 -22.16 1.02
N SER A 263 -1.97 -22.92 0.00
CA SER A 263 -2.94 -23.55 -0.90
C SER A 263 -2.33 -24.78 -1.56
N SER A 264 -3.15 -25.69 -2.07
CA SER A 264 -2.74 -26.78 -2.97
C SER A 264 -2.60 -26.33 -4.43
N HIS A 265 -2.86 -25.02 -4.71
CA HIS A 265 -2.91 -24.45 -6.04
C HIS A 265 -2.20 -23.09 -6.05
N LEU A 266 -1.26 -22.90 -6.99
CA LEU A 266 -0.50 -21.66 -7.18
C LEU A 266 -0.63 -21.22 -8.63
N VAL A 267 -1.14 -20.00 -8.84
CA VAL A 267 -1.30 -19.40 -10.17
C VAL A 267 -0.63 -18.04 -10.21
N GLY A 268 0.07 -17.75 -11.28
CA GLY A 268 0.70 -16.45 -11.47
C GLY A 268 1.13 -16.20 -12.90
N ASN A 269 1.77 -15.07 -13.11
CA ASN A 269 2.30 -14.67 -14.41
C ASN A 269 3.72 -14.14 -14.27
N ILE A 270 4.57 -14.52 -15.21
CA ILE A 270 5.90 -13.97 -15.43
C ILE A 270 5.77 -12.91 -16.52
N ILE A 271 6.32 -11.72 -16.26
CA ILE A 271 6.29 -10.60 -17.21
C ILE A 271 7.70 -10.33 -17.73
N SER A 272 7.83 -10.17 -19.03
CA SER A 272 9.02 -9.66 -19.70
C SER A 272 8.86 -8.19 -20.09
N GLY A 273 9.94 -7.42 -20.07
CA GLY A 273 9.95 -6.02 -20.49
C GLY A 273 11.38 -5.51 -20.67
N ASN A 274 11.53 -4.36 -21.35
CA ASN A 274 12.83 -3.75 -21.63
C ASN A 274 13.17 -2.64 -20.62
N SER A 275 12.22 -2.27 -19.77
CA SER A 275 12.41 -1.24 -18.76
C SER A 275 11.47 -1.46 -17.56
N PRO A 276 11.80 -0.92 -16.36
CA PRO A 276 10.92 -0.98 -15.19
C PRO A 276 9.52 -0.41 -15.48
N LYS A 277 9.42 0.64 -16.30
CA LYS A 277 8.14 1.27 -16.65
C LYS A 277 7.29 0.35 -17.55
N GLU A 278 7.88 -0.38 -18.47
CA GLU A 278 7.16 -1.40 -19.26
C GLU A 278 6.61 -2.52 -18.37
N LEU A 279 7.40 -3.00 -17.40
CA LEU A 279 6.93 -4.02 -16.45
C LEU A 279 5.73 -3.56 -15.64
N ILE A 280 5.73 -2.31 -15.16
CA ILE A 280 4.57 -1.70 -14.47
C ILE A 280 3.38 -1.58 -15.43
N THR A 281 3.61 -1.14 -16.68
CA THR A 281 2.55 -0.98 -17.67
C THR A 281 1.89 -2.30 -18.01
N GLU A 282 2.67 -3.36 -18.17
CA GLU A 282 2.17 -4.72 -18.42
C GLU A 282 1.40 -5.26 -17.21
N TYR A 283 1.97 -5.16 -16.00
CA TYR A 283 1.29 -5.58 -14.78
C TYR A 283 -0.06 -4.88 -14.58
N THR A 284 -0.12 -3.57 -14.84
CA THR A 284 -1.36 -2.79 -14.64
C THR A 284 -2.44 -3.07 -15.68
N THR A 285 -2.17 -3.86 -16.71
CA THR A 285 -3.24 -4.42 -17.58
C THR A 285 -4.08 -5.45 -16.83
N TYR A 286 -3.47 -6.16 -15.87
CA TYR A 286 -4.13 -7.13 -15.01
C TYR A 286 -4.74 -6.48 -13.75
N SER A 287 -3.93 -5.73 -13.00
CA SER A 287 -4.39 -5.12 -11.73
C SER A 287 -5.41 -4.00 -11.93
N GLY A 288 -5.47 -3.45 -13.14
CA GLY A 288 -6.21 -2.23 -13.45
C GLY A 288 -5.40 -0.97 -13.16
N ARG A 289 -5.84 0.13 -13.73
CA ARG A 289 -5.21 1.45 -13.58
C ARG A 289 -6.12 2.39 -12.83
N MET A 290 -5.52 3.23 -11.98
CA MET A 290 -6.28 4.20 -11.19
C MET A 290 -6.95 5.22 -12.11
N ARG A 291 -8.14 5.64 -11.71
CA ARG A 291 -8.90 6.69 -12.40
C ARG A 291 -8.25 8.06 -12.18
N LYS A 292 -8.52 8.98 -13.09
CA LYS A 292 -8.08 10.37 -12.94
C LYS A 292 -8.71 11.00 -11.69
N LEU A 293 -7.91 11.78 -10.98
CA LEU A 293 -8.45 12.63 -9.91
C LEU A 293 -9.32 13.74 -10.52
N PRO A 294 -10.43 14.13 -9.85
CA PRO A 294 -11.14 15.32 -10.20
C PRO A 294 -10.20 16.54 -10.23
N SER A 295 -10.33 17.38 -11.25
CA SER A 295 -9.44 18.54 -11.44
C SER A 295 -9.40 19.50 -10.26
N TRP A 296 -10.49 19.60 -9.50
CA TRP A 296 -10.59 20.46 -8.32
C TRP A 296 -9.59 20.05 -7.20
N VAL A 297 -9.17 18.78 -7.12
CA VAL A 297 -8.17 18.31 -6.14
C VAL A 297 -6.83 19.06 -6.31
N GLY A 298 -6.51 19.46 -7.52
CA GLY A 298 -5.30 20.22 -7.84
C GLY A 298 -5.38 21.72 -7.55
N GLU A 299 -6.55 22.27 -7.20
CA GLU A 299 -6.75 23.70 -7.01
C GLU A 299 -6.19 24.26 -5.69
N GLY A 300 -5.93 23.40 -4.71
CA GLY A 300 -5.42 23.82 -3.41
C GLY A 300 -5.34 22.68 -2.41
N ALA A 301 -5.19 23.04 -1.14
CA ALA A 301 -5.10 22.10 -0.04
C ALA A 301 -6.45 21.45 0.27
N ILE A 302 -6.41 20.20 0.72
CA ILE A 302 -7.51 19.53 1.42
C ILE A 302 -7.22 19.64 2.92
N ILE A 303 -8.08 20.31 3.66
CA ILE A 303 -7.91 20.58 5.09
C ILE A 303 -8.67 19.54 5.90
N GLY A 304 -7.95 18.67 6.61
CA GLY A 304 -8.54 17.73 7.55
C GLY A 304 -8.88 18.41 8.86
N LEU A 305 -10.12 18.30 9.28
CA LEU A 305 -10.69 19.07 10.37
C LEU A 305 -11.69 18.26 11.19
N GLN A 306 -11.67 18.41 12.49
CA GLN A 306 -12.66 17.87 13.43
C GLN A 306 -13.09 18.98 14.40
N GLY A 307 -14.38 19.14 14.69
CA GLY A 307 -14.80 20.11 15.68
C GLY A 307 -16.15 20.77 15.43
N GLY A 308 -16.77 20.50 14.28
CA GLY A 308 -18.09 21.03 13.95
C GLY A 308 -18.06 22.32 13.13
N THR A 309 -19.24 22.85 12.86
CA THR A 309 -19.47 23.96 11.91
C THR A 309 -18.74 25.25 12.34
N GLU A 310 -18.79 25.62 13.62
CA GLU A 310 -18.19 26.86 14.14
C GLU A 310 -16.67 26.86 13.94
N LYS A 311 -16.00 25.79 14.36
CA LYS A 311 -14.55 25.64 14.17
C LYS A 311 -14.17 25.69 12.69
N LEU A 312 -14.97 25.07 11.82
CA LEU A 312 -14.69 25.09 10.37
C LEU A 312 -14.71 26.53 9.84
N TYR A 313 -15.67 27.35 10.23
CA TYR A 313 -15.72 28.75 9.81
C TYR A 313 -14.55 29.59 10.34
N ASP A 314 -14.16 29.38 11.60
CA ASP A 314 -13.03 30.08 12.20
C ASP A 314 -11.70 29.76 11.49
N GLU A 315 -11.44 28.48 11.25
CA GLU A 315 -10.23 28.03 10.55
C GLU A 315 -10.25 28.43 9.07
N TRP A 316 -11.42 28.41 8.43
CA TRP A 316 -11.55 28.92 7.07
C TRP A 316 -11.21 30.40 6.97
N ALA A 317 -11.74 31.23 7.88
CA ALA A 317 -11.43 32.65 7.90
C ALA A 317 -9.91 32.92 8.06
N ALA A 318 -9.24 32.16 8.95
CA ALA A 318 -7.79 32.26 9.14
C ALA A 318 -6.99 31.88 7.87
N LEU A 319 -7.42 30.83 7.16
CA LEU A 319 -6.81 30.42 5.89
C LEU A 319 -7.04 31.42 4.77
N GLU A 320 -8.26 32.01 4.66
CA GLU A 320 -8.55 33.07 3.69
C GLU A 320 -7.72 34.33 3.96
N GLU A 321 -7.50 34.73 5.22
CA GLU A 321 -6.65 35.87 5.60
C GLU A 321 -5.21 35.71 5.05
N LYS A 322 -4.66 34.49 5.06
CA LYS A 322 -3.32 34.20 4.51
C LYS A 322 -3.33 33.93 2.99
N GLY A 323 -4.49 34.01 2.34
CA GLY A 323 -4.65 33.75 0.91
C GLY A 323 -4.31 32.30 0.52
N THR A 324 -4.65 31.35 1.37
CA THR A 324 -4.42 29.91 1.14
C THR A 324 -5.36 29.38 0.08
N PRO A 325 -4.89 28.77 -1.02
CA PRO A 325 -5.76 28.05 -1.95
C PRO A 325 -6.31 26.78 -1.29
N ILE A 326 -7.63 26.69 -1.20
CA ILE A 326 -8.36 25.58 -0.56
C ILE A 326 -9.18 24.84 -1.61
N ALA A 327 -8.98 23.55 -1.78
CA ALA A 327 -9.77 22.67 -2.64
C ALA A 327 -10.96 22.09 -1.88
N ALA A 328 -10.77 21.66 -0.64
CA ALA A 328 -11.80 21.04 0.16
C ALA A 328 -11.51 21.13 1.67
N PHE A 329 -12.58 21.02 2.47
CA PHE A 329 -12.50 20.60 3.86
C PHE A 329 -12.88 19.11 3.97
N TRP A 330 -12.11 18.34 4.71
CA TRP A 330 -12.40 16.95 5.04
C TRP A 330 -12.79 16.86 6.51
N VAL A 331 -14.08 16.62 6.76
CA VAL A 331 -14.67 16.55 8.10
C VAL A 331 -14.87 15.08 8.50
N GLN A 332 -13.86 14.50 9.13
CA GLN A 332 -13.87 13.11 9.55
C GLN A 332 -15.02 12.82 10.53
N ASP A 333 -15.33 13.76 11.40
CA ASP A 333 -16.28 13.63 12.50
C ASP A 333 -17.70 14.10 12.18
N TRP A 334 -18.09 14.11 10.90
CA TRP A 334 -19.44 14.47 10.46
C TRP A 334 -20.55 13.64 11.09
N ILE A 335 -20.22 12.40 11.51
CA ILE A 335 -21.12 11.48 12.22
C ILE A 335 -21.11 11.64 13.75
N GLY A 336 -20.34 12.62 14.26
CA GLY A 336 -20.10 12.82 15.69
C GLY A 336 -19.07 11.88 16.31
N GLN A 337 -18.72 12.18 17.55
CA GLN A 337 -17.65 11.51 18.30
C GLN A 337 -18.11 11.13 19.72
N ARG A 338 -17.49 10.07 20.25
CA ARG A 338 -17.52 9.71 21.67
C ARG A 338 -16.15 9.92 22.31
N THR A 339 -16.11 10.21 23.59
CA THR A 339 -14.87 10.24 24.36
C THR A 339 -14.61 8.86 24.97
N THR A 340 -13.44 8.32 24.74
CA THR A 340 -12.98 7.02 25.23
C THR A 340 -11.66 7.15 25.98
N ILE A 341 -11.14 6.06 26.53
CA ILE A 341 -9.84 6.05 27.22
C ILE A 341 -8.66 6.35 26.28
N VAL A 342 -8.82 6.17 24.97
CA VAL A 342 -7.80 6.45 23.96
C VAL A 342 -8.01 7.78 23.22
N GLY A 343 -9.00 8.59 23.66
CA GLY A 343 -9.32 9.88 23.09
C GLY A 343 -10.70 9.92 22.40
N LYS A 344 -10.85 10.84 21.46
CA LYS A 344 -12.10 11.01 20.70
C LYS A 344 -12.18 9.98 19.58
N GLN A 345 -13.25 9.20 19.54
CA GLN A 345 -13.50 8.18 18.51
C GLN A 345 -14.87 8.39 17.87
N LEU A 346 -14.97 8.12 16.56
CA LEU A 346 -16.20 8.27 15.78
C LEU A 346 -17.27 7.26 16.22
N TRP A 347 -18.55 7.61 15.99
CA TRP A 347 -19.67 6.74 16.38
C TRP A 347 -19.83 5.50 15.49
N TRP A 348 -19.32 5.52 14.27
CA TRP A 348 -19.51 4.45 13.26
C TRP A 348 -20.98 4.02 13.09
N ASN A 349 -21.85 5.02 13.02
CA ASN A 349 -23.25 4.94 12.60
C ASN A 349 -23.44 6.02 11.54
N TRP A 350 -23.39 5.64 10.30
CA TRP A 350 -23.22 6.52 9.13
C TRP A 350 -24.45 7.41 8.90
N GLU A 351 -24.61 8.37 9.75
CA GLU A 351 -25.64 9.40 9.65
C GLU A 351 -25.10 10.73 10.17
N LEU A 352 -25.50 11.86 9.54
CA LEU A 352 -25.08 13.20 9.91
C LEU A 352 -25.44 13.53 11.37
N ASP A 353 -24.47 14.01 12.13
CA ASP A 353 -24.66 14.55 13.48
C ASP A 353 -24.99 16.05 13.43
N ASN A 354 -26.29 16.36 13.44
CA ASN A 354 -26.77 17.75 13.38
C ASN A 354 -26.45 18.57 14.64
N ASP A 355 -26.16 17.95 15.78
CA ASP A 355 -25.73 18.66 16.99
C ASP A 355 -24.28 19.15 16.83
N ARG A 356 -23.45 18.37 16.13
CA ARG A 356 -22.07 18.72 15.86
C ARG A 356 -21.88 19.61 14.63
N TYR A 357 -22.66 19.37 13.59
CA TYR A 357 -22.70 20.16 12.37
C TYR A 357 -24.08 20.76 12.13
N PRO A 358 -24.50 21.75 12.95
CA PRO A 358 -25.75 22.45 12.71
C PRO A 358 -25.71 23.21 11.39
N ASN A 359 -26.87 23.38 10.76
CA ASN A 359 -27.03 24.10 9.48
C ASN A 359 -26.16 23.52 8.34
N TRP A 360 -26.08 22.18 8.26
CA TRP A 360 -25.25 21.49 7.29
C TRP A 360 -25.47 21.92 5.84
N ASP A 361 -26.73 22.06 5.42
CA ASP A 361 -27.06 22.44 4.03
C ASP A 361 -26.57 23.88 3.71
N GLU A 362 -26.64 24.79 4.68
CA GLU A 362 -26.09 26.15 4.57
C GLU A 362 -24.55 26.13 4.47
N LEU A 363 -23.89 25.27 5.24
CA LEU A 363 -22.44 25.08 5.20
C LEU A 363 -22.02 24.59 3.79
N VAL A 364 -22.67 23.54 3.27
CA VAL A 364 -22.38 22.97 1.94
C VAL A 364 -22.58 24.04 0.84
N ASP A 365 -23.69 24.79 0.90
CA ASP A 365 -23.98 25.84 -0.08
C ASP A 365 -22.97 27.00 0.00
N THR A 366 -22.59 27.41 1.21
CA THR A 366 -21.62 28.50 1.42
C THR A 366 -20.23 28.14 0.91
N LEU A 367 -19.74 26.94 1.19
CA LEU A 367 -18.47 26.44 0.67
C LEU A 367 -18.54 26.28 -0.86
N GLY A 368 -19.65 25.74 -1.38
CA GLY A 368 -19.88 25.56 -2.81
C GLY A 368 -19.82 26.86 -3.62
N LYS A 369 -20.33 27.99 -3.10
CA LYS A 369 -20.23 29.32 -3.71
C LYS A 369 -18.79 29.82 -3.87
N LYS A 370 -17.87 29.29 -3.05
CA LYS A 370 -16.43 29.57 -3.12
C LYS A 370 -15.64 28.50 -3.89
N ASN A 371 -16.33 27.54 -4.51
CA ASN A 371 -15.74 26.37 -5.14
C ASN A 371 -14.92 25.48 -4.18
N ILE A 372 -15.20 25.52 -2.89
CA ILE A 372 -14.61 24.65 -1.87
C ILE A 372 -15.53 23.43 -1.70
N ARG A 373 -14.98 22.22 -1.71
CA ARG A 373 -15.73 20.97 -1.53
C ARG A 373 -15.74 20.56 -0.08
N LEU A 374 -16.71 19.72 0.28
CA LEU A 374 -16.78 19.08 1.59
C LEU A 374 -16.61 17.56 1.41
N LEU A 375 -15.72 16.94 2.19
CA LEU A 375 -15.45 15.53 2.18
C LEU A 375 -15.79 14.92 3.54
N GLY A 376 -16.22 13.66 3.54
CA GLY A 376 -16.61 12.91 4.74
C GLY A 376 -15.69 11.72 5.03
N TYR A 377 -16.25 10.74 5.75
CA TYR A 377 -15.56 9.53 6.19
C TYR A 377 -16.56 8.37 6.28
N ILE A 378 -16.16 7.19 5.88
CA ILE A 378 -16.89 5.93 6.07
C ILE A 378 -15.90 4.77 6.19
N ASN A 379 -16.31 3.68 6.86
CA ASN A 379 -15.58 2.42 6.87
C ASN A 379 -16.56 1.24 6.93
N PRO A 380 -16.11 -0.02 6.73
CA PRO A 380 -17.01 -1.19 6.73
C PRO A 380 -17.40 -1.68 8.12
N PHE A 381 -16.99 -1.02 9.19
CA PHE A 381 -17.44 -1.33 10.54
C PHE A 381 -18.71 -0.58 10.91
N ILE A 382 -19.52 -1.21 11.74
CA ILE A 382 -20.74 -0.61 12.31
C ILE A 382 -20.79 -0.89 13.80
N ALA A 383 -20.93 0.16 14.59
CA ALA A 383 -21.00 0.06 16.05
C ALA A 383 -22.42 0.15 16.57
N ASN A 384 -22.74 -0.63 17.61
CA ASN A 384 -24.00 -0.46 18.33
C ASN A 384 -23.93 0.77 19.22
N ILE A 385 -24.66 1.80 18.84
CA ILE A 385 -24.73 3.08 19.57
C ILE A 385 -26.01 3.28 20.38
N TYR A 386 -26.89 2.28 20.39
CA TYR A 386 -28.16 2.36 21.11
C TYR A 386 -27.98 2.62 22.62
N GLY A 387 -28.65 3.63 23.15
CA GLY A 387 -28.52 4.06 24.53
C GLY A 387 -27.25 4.82 24.89
N GLN A 388 -26.33 5.00 23.91
CA GLN A 388 -25.06 5.75 24.07
C GLN A 388 -25.11 7.12 23.40
N LYS A 389 -25.69 7.20 22.20
CA LYS A 389 -25.92 8.44 21.46
C LYS A 389 -27.40 8.80 21.48
N THR A 390 -27.69 10.06 21.70
CA THR A 390 -29.03 10.65 21.57
C THR A 390 -29.25 11.16 20.15
N ASN A 391 -30.48 11.46 19.77
CA ASN A 391 -30.86 12.07 18.48
C ASN A 391 -30.45 11.23 17.24
N ILE A 392 -30.51 9.89 17.36
CA ILE A 392 -30.30 9.00 16.21
C ILE A 392 -31.62 8.87 15.43
N ARG A 393 -31.56 9.02 14.10
CA ARG A 393 -32.69 8.72 13.20
C ARG A 393 -32.72 7.24 12.86
N ARG A 394 -31.55 6.60 12.78
CA ARG A 394 -31.35 5.27 12.21
C ARG A 394 -30.34 4.50 13.05
N ASN A 395 -30.66 3.27 13.43
CA ASN A 395 -29.73 2.34 14.08
C ASN A 395 -29.21 1.35 13.03
N ILE A 396 -28.12 1.71 12.36
CA ILE A 396 -27.52 0.95 11.27
C ILE A 396 -27.01 -0.43 11.75
N PHE A 397 -26.52 -0.52 13.00
CA PHE A 397 -26.10 -1.79 13.57
C PHE A 397 -27.28 -2.76 13.73
N LEU A 398 -28.42 -2.28 14.22
CA LEU A 398 -29.61 -3.12 14.38
C LEU A 398 -30.16 -3.57 13.02
N GLU A 399 -30.14 -2.69 12.04
CA GLU A 399 -30.53 -3.01 10.65
C GLU A 399 -29.63 -4.11 10.08
N ALA A 400 -28.31 -3.96 10.16
CA ALA A 400 -27.34 -4.94 9.66
C ALA A 400 -27.49 -6.28 10.37
N ARG A 401 -27.66 -6.27 11.70
CA ARG A 401 -27.85 -7.49 12.49
C ARG A 401 -29.14 -8.21 12.11
N THR A 402 -30.25 -7.49 12.01
CA THR A 402 -31.58 -8.06 11.71
C THR A 402 -31.64 -8.68 10.33
N ASN A 403 -30.97 -8.06 9.34
CA ASN A 403 -30.96 -8.53 7.96
C ASN A 403 -29.81 -9.53 7.69
N GLY A 404 -28.98 -9.87 8.68
CA GLY A 404 -27.88 -10.81 8.52
C GLY A 404 -26.73 -10.27 7.64
N PHE A 405 -26.49 -8.95 7.68
CA PHE A 405 -25.46 -8.27 6.90
C PHE A 405 -24.10 -8.20 7.59
N LEU A 406 -23.99 -8.68 8.83
CA LEU A 406 -22.73 -8.77 9.55
C LEU A 406 -22.05 -10.11 9.30
N VAL A 407 -20.74 -10.10 9.16
CA VAL A 407 -19.90 -11.30 9.19
C VAL A 407 -20.18 -12.07 10.48
N LYS A 408 -20.15 -13.42 10.42
CA LYS A 408 -20.54 -14.29 11.52
C LYS A 408 -19.37 -15.10 12.05
N LYS A 409 -19.52 -15.56 13.30
CA LYS A 409 -18.75 -16.65 13.89
C LYS A 409 -19.35 -17.99 13.51
N GLU A 410 -18.63 -19.08 13.76
CA GLU A 410 -19.07 -20.45 13.52
C GLU A 410 -20.41 -20.79 14.21
N ASN A 411 -20.67 -20.21 15.39
CA ASN A 411 -21.93 -20.41 16.11
C ASN A 411 -23.12 -19.60 15.56
N GLY A 412 -22.91 -18.82 14.48
CA GLY A 412 -23.92 -18.00 13.80
C GLY A 412 -24.13 -16.60 14.39
N ASP A 413 -23.48 -16.26 15.49
CA ASP A 413 -23.53 -14.91 16.06
C ASP A 413 -22.74 -13.91 15.20
N PRO A 414 -23.09 -12.61 15.19
CA PRO A 414 -22.27 -11.57 14.58
C PRO A 414 -20.84 -11.57 15.12
N TYR A 415 -19.86 -11.47 14.22
CA TYR A 415 -18.47 -11.34 14.60
C TYR A 415 -18.21 -9.88 15.04
N LEU A 416 -18.19 -9.66 16.35
CA LEU A 416 -17.91 -8.36 16.95
C LEU A 416 -16.41 -8.26 17.24
N ILE A 417 -15.77 -7.29 16.62
CA ILE A 417 -14.33 -7.01 16.77
C ILE A 417 -14.19 -5.87 17.79
N LYS A 418 -13.39 -6.11 18.82
CA LYS A 418 -13.15 -5.13 19.87
C LYS A 418 -12.27 -4.01 19.35
N GLN A 419 -12.83 -2.81 19.29
CA GLN A 419 -12.12 -1.57 18.97
C GLN A 419 -11.75 -0.87 20.28
N THR A 420 -10.51 -0.89 20.69
CA THR A 420 -10.02 -0.30 21.94
C THR A 420 -11.04 -0.17 23.09
N SER A 421 -12.13 0.57 22.94
CA SER A 421 -13.12 0.88 23.98
C SER A 421 -14.57 0.48 23.67
N PHE A 422 -14.85 -0.06 22.49
CA PHE A 422 -16.18 -0.52 22.07
C PHE A 422 -16.05 -1.67 21.07
N ASP A 423 -17.14 -2.38 20.84
CA ASP A 423 -17.21 -3.45 19.86
C ASP A 423 -17.91 -2.97 18.59
N ALA A 424 -17.44 -3.42 17.42
CA ALA A 424 -18.08 -3.16 16.14
C ALA A 424 -18.18 -4.44 15.30
N GLY A 425 -19.26 -4.58 14.55
CA GLY A 425 -19.41 -5.62 13.56
C GLY A 425 -18.85 -5.15 12.22
N ILE A 426 -18.23 -6.06 11.46
CA ILE A 426 -17.83 -5.84 10.08
C ILE A 426 -18.93 -6.35 9.14
N ILE A 427 -19.23 -5.60 8.07
CA ILE A 427 -20.28 -5.99 7.11
C ILE A 427 -19.82 -7.11 6.20
N ASP A 428 -20.72 -8.02 5.85
CA ASP A 428 -20.42 -9.15 4.96
C ASP A 428 -20.61 -8.74 3.49
N LEU A 429 -19.52 -8.38 2.85
CA LEU A 429 -19.50 -7.96 1.45
C LEU A 429 -19.66 -9.11 0.46
N THR A 430 -19.74 -10.36 0.92
CA THR A 430 -20.12 -11.50 0.08
C THR A 430 -21.64 -11.61 -0.09
N ASN A 431 -22.42 -10.92 0.77
CA ASN A 431 -23.87 -10.87 0.67
C ASN A 431 -24.34 -9.80 -0.32
N PRO A 432 -24.98 -10.16 -1.45
CA PRO A 432 -25.44 -9.18 -2.45
C PRO A 432 -26.42 -8.15 -1.89
N ALA A 433 -27.30 -8.55 -0.96
CA ALA A 433 -28.25 -7.64 -0.33
C ALA A 433 -27.55 -6.63 0.58
N CYS A 434 -26.47 -7.04 1.27
CA CYS A 434 -25.62 -6.14 2.05
C CYS A 434 -24.92 -5.11 1.16
N ARG A 435 -24.42 -5.51 0.00
CA ARG A 435 -23.80 -4.57 -0.98
C ARG A 435 -24.78 -3.51 -1.44
N VAL A 436 -26.03 -3.86 -1.75
CA VAL A 436 -27.07 -2.89 -2.12
C VAL A 436 -27.33 -1.94 -0.96
N TRP A 437 -27.53 -2.48 0.25
CA TRP A 437 -27.84 -1.70 1.44
C TRP A 437 -26.75 -0.69 1.81
N ILE A 438 -25.47 -1.07 1.77
CA ILE A 438 -24.39 -0.12 2.09
C ILE A 438 -24.19 0.93 1.01
N LYS A 439 -24.43 0.60 -0.28
CA LYS A 439 -24.45 1.60 -1.36
C LYS A 439 -25.56 2.63 -1.16
N GLU A 440 -26.76 2.20 -0.74
CA GLU A 440 -27.84 3.14 -0.40
C GLU A 440 -27.44 4.07 0.76
N ILE A 441 -26.76 3.56 1.80
CA ILE A 441 -26.24 4.42 2.86
C ILE A 441 -25.25 5.46 2.32
N ILE A 442 -24.32 5.05 1.45
CA ILE A 442 -23.37 5.98 0.82
C ILE A 442 -24.09 7.04 -0.01
N LYS A 443 -25.08 6.65 -0.80
CA LYS A 443 -25.87 7.58 -1.62
C LYS A 443 -26.67 8.56 -0.79
N ASP A 444 -27.39 8.08 0.22
CA ASP A 444 -28.33 8.88 1.00
C ASP A 444 -27.63 9.77 2.02
N GLU A 445 -26.59 9.25 2.69
CA GLU A 445 -25.99 9.95 3.82
C GLU A 445 -24.68 10.68 3.46
N LEU A 446 -24.01 10.32 2.37
CA LEU A 446 -22.82 11.05 1.92
C LEU A 446 -23.14 11.88 0.67
N ILE A 447 -23.53 11.25 -0.43
CA ILE A 447 -23.68 11.91 -1.73
C ILE A 447 -24.85 12.90 -1.72
N ALA A 448 -26.03 12.49 -1.25
CA ALA A 448 -27.22 13.33 -1.17
C ALA A 448 -27.07 14.47 -0.15
N ARG A 449 -26.15 14.36 0.82
CA ARG A 449 -25.78 15.43 1.74
C ARG A 449 -24.80 16.44 1.17
N GLY A 450 -24.43 16.33 -0.09
CA GLY A 450 -23.57 17.29 -0.80
C GLY A 450 -22.06 17.04 -0.67
N LEU A 451 -21.65 15.95 -0.02
CA LEU A 451 -20.23 15.55 0.03
C LEU A 451 -19.73 15.24 -1.38
N LYS A 452 -18.52 15.71 -1.71
CA LYS A 452 -17.86 15.48 -3.01
C LYS A 452 -16.73 14.45 -2.92
N GLY A 453 -16.68 13.72 -1.81
CA GLY A 453 -15.75 12.63 -1.58
C GLY A 453 -15.70 12.23 -0.12
N TRP A 454 -14.91 11.23 0.18
CA TRP A 454 -14.71 10.72 1.54
C TRP A 454 -13.48 9.84 1.70
N MET A 455 -13.02 9.69 2.92
CA MET A 455 -12.11 8.63 3.31
C MET A 455 -12.90 7.32 3.42
N ALA A 456 -12.53 6.30 2.63
CA ALA A 456 -13.06 4.93 2.72
C ALA A 456 -12.05 4.07 3.49
N ASP A 457 -12.10 4.19 4.80
CA ASP A 457 -11.10 3.67 5.73
C ASP A 457 -11.24 2.17 6.01
N PHE A 458 -10.24 1.54 6.64
CA PHE A 458 -10.19 0.13 7.02
C PHE A 458 -10.28 -0.86 5.83
N ALA A 459 -10.97 -1.99 6.04
CA ALA A 459 -11.18 -3.16 5.19
C ALA A 459 -10.09 -4.26 5.27
N GLU A 460 -9.05 -4.09 6.07
CA GLU A 460 -8.02 -5.10 6.34
C GLU A 460 -8.34 -6.04 7.50
N ALA A 461 -9.50 -5.90 8.14
CA ALA A 461 -9.80 -6.58 9.41
C ALA A 461 -10.81 -7.73 9.30
N LEU A 462 -10.98 -8.34 8.13
CA LEU A 462 -11.82 -9.55 8.02
C LEU A 462 -11.16 -10.69 8.81
N PRO A 463 -11.82 -11.26 9.86
CA PRO A 463 -11.22 -12.30 10.68
C PRO A 463 -10.93 -13.60 9.90
N TYR A 464 -9.82 -14.26 10.28
CA TYR A 464 -9.34 -15.47 9.63
C TYR A 464 -10.27 -16.68 9.76
N ASP A 465 -11.05 -16.74 10.86
CA ASP A 465 -11.98 -17.80 11.20
C ASP A 465 -13.47 -17.41 10.97
N ALA A 466 -13.71 -16.34 10.22
CA ALA A 466 -15.05 -15.85 9.94
C ALA A 466 -15.89 -16.82 9.12
N VAL A 467 -17.21 -16.72 9.24
CA VAL A 467 -18.19 -17.40 8.37
C VAL A 467 -18.88 -16.38 7.50
N LEU A 468 -18.70 -16.52 6.19
CA LEU A 468 -19.22 -15.61 5.17
C LEU A 468 -20.54 -16.13 4.58
N PHE A 469 -21.40 -15.21 4.16
CA PHE A 469 -22.69 -15.51 3.52
C PHE A 469 -22.55 -16.38 2.27
N SER A 470 -21.53 -16.14 1.44
CA SER A 470 -21.27 -16.91 0.22
C SER A 470 -20.84 -18.35 0.48
N GLY A 471 -20.35 -18.66 1.69
CA GLY A 471 -19.67 -19.92 2.00
C GLY A 471 -18.22 -19.97 1.47
N GLU A 472 -17.72 -18.91 0.86
CA GLU A 472 -16.29 -18.79 0.48
C GLU A 472 -15.41 -18.75 1.74
N SER A 473 -14.21 -19.34 1.64
CA SER A 473 -13.26 -19.33 2.75
C SER A 473 -12.81 -17.91 3.09
N PRO A 474 -12.89 -17.48 4.34
CA PRO A 474 -12.36 -16.17 4.74
C PRO A 474 -10.85 -16.05 4.48
N LYS A 475 -10.11 -17.17 4.45
CA LYS A 475 -8.68 -17.23 4.14
C LYS A 475 -8.38 -16.80 2.70
N ASP A 476 -9.29 -17.12 1.77
CA ASP A 476 -9.18 -16.74 0.36
C ASP A 476 -9.85 -15.39 0.08
N TYR A 477 -10.78 -14.96 0.94
CA TYR A 477 -11.55 -13.75 0.72
C TYR A 477 -10.97 -12.51 1.42
N HIS A 478 -10.13 -12.67 2.43
CA HIS A 478 -9.61 -11.57 3.24
C HIS A 478 -8.95 -10.46 2.40
N ASN A 479 -8.00 -10.81 1.56
CA ASN A 479 -7.33 -9.85 0.68
C ASN A 479 -8.29 -9.23 -0.34
N LYS A 480 -9.23 -10.01 -0.90
CA LYS A 480 -10.29 -9.54 -1.80
C LYS A 480 -11.27 -8.59 -1.12
N TYR A 481 -11.46 -8.69 0.19
CA TYR A 481 -12.40 -7.85 0.91
C TYR A 481 -12.11 -6.36 0.69
N THR A 482 -10.83 -5.97 0.64
CA THR A 482 -10.41 -4.59 0.36
C THR A 482 -10.80 -4.14 -1.04
N GLU A 483 -10.64 -5.00 -2.05
CA GLU A 483 -11.02 -4.72 -3.44
C GLU A 483 -12.54 -4.51 -3.57
N VAL A 484 -13.31 -5.38 -2.91
CA VAL A 484 -14.77 -5.30 -2.91
C VAL A 484 -15.27 -4.05 -2.19
N TRP A 485 -14.59 -3.64 -1.10
CA TRP A 485 -14.89 -2.37 -0.43
C TRP A 485 -14.68 -1.18 -1.37
N MET A 486 -13.57 -1.14 -2.13
CA MET A 486 -13.31 -0.11 -3.13
C MET A 486 -14.37 -0.14 -4.26
N GLN A 487 -14.72 -1.34 -4.73
CA GLN A 487 -15.74 -1.52 -5.76
C GLN A 487 -17.09 -0.93 -5.33
N ILE A 488 -17.52 -1.18 -4.10
CA ILE A 488 -18.80 -0.67 -3.55
C ILE A 488 -18.81 0.85 -3.50
N ASN A 489 -17.72 1.47 -3.02
CA ASN A 489 -17.62 2.93 -2.99
C ASN A 489 -17.67 3.52 -4.42
N ARG A 490 -16.99 2.89 -5.38
CA ARG A 490 -17.02 3.30 -6.79
C ARG A 490 -18.41 3.16 -7.39
N GLU A 491 -19.05 2.01 -7.22
CA GLU A 491 -20.39 1.75 -7.73
C GLU A 491 -21.42 2.75 -7.19
N ALA A 492 -21.35 3.12 -5.90
CA ALA A 492 -22.24 4.12 -5.32
C ALA A 492 -22.09 5.49 -6.00
N ILE A 493 -20.86 5.91 -6.34
CA ILE A 493 -20.60 7.15 -7.07
C ILE A 493 -21.15 7.07 -8.50
N GLU A 494 -20.89 5.98 -9.23
CA GLU A 494 -21.33 5.79 -10.62
C GLU A 494 -22.85 5.70 -10.74
N GLU A 495 -23.50 4.93 -9.87
CA GLU A 495 -24.94 4.81 -9.81
C GLU A 495 -25.63 6.14 -9.45
N SER A 496 -24.93 7.07 -8.79
CA SER A 496 -25.41 8.42 -8.50
C SER A 496 -25.14 9.43 -9.62
N GLY A 497 -24.50 9.01 -10.72
CA GLY A 497 -24.26 9.83 -11.92
C GLY A 497 -23.10 10.83 -11.80
N TYR A 498 -22.25 10.75 -10.78
CA TYR A 498 -21.15 11.71 -10.58
C TYR A 498 -19.83 11.30 -11.23
N GLY A 499 -19.65 10.01 -11.57
CA GLY A 499 -18.47 9.52 -12.32
C GLY A 499 -17.13 9.97 -11.71
N ASP A 500 -16.39 10.77 -12.48
CA ASP A 500 -15.07 11.26 -12.11
C ASP A 500 -15.09 12.63 -11.39
N GLU A 501 -16.25 13.11 -10.95
CA GLU A 501 -16.36 14.37 -10.20
C GLU A 501 -16.10 14.22 -8.70
N MET A 502 -16.16 12.98 -8.19
CA MET A 502 -15.98 12.64 -6.78
C MET A 502 -14.70 11.85 -6.55
N VAL A 503 -14.12 12.05 -5.38
CA VAL A 503 -12.94 11.30 -4.92
C VAL A 503 -13.26 10.52 -3.65
N PHE A 504 -12.87 9.25 -3.61
CA PHE A 504 -12.69 8.58 -2.34
C PHE A 504 -11.25 8.07 -2.23
N PHE A 505 -10.73 8.03 -1.03
CA PHE A 505 -9.37 7.57 -0.76
C PHE A 505 -9.36 6.50 0.31
N ALA A 506 -8.57 5.47 0.07
CA ALA A 506 -8.50 4.26 0.87
C ALA A 506 -7.12 4.04 1.45
N ARG A 507 -7.04 3.34 2.60
CA ARG A 507 -5.76 2.93 3.17
C ARG A 507 -5.37 1.51 2.79
N SER A 508 -6.31 0.59 2.80
CA SER A 508 -6.04 -0.81 2.49
C SER A 508 -6.28 -1.13 1.02
N GLY A 509 -5.51 -2.06 0.49
CA GLY A 509 -5.65 -2.47 -0.91
C GLY A 509 -4.96 -3.80 -1.21
N PHE A 510 -5.45 -4.45 -2.25
CA PHE A 510 -4.89 -5.65 -2.84
C PHE A 510 -4.78 -5.49 -4.36
N THR A 511 -4.43 -6.52 -5.08
CA THR A 511 -4.06 -6.51 -6.50
C THR A 511 -4.96 -5.68 -7.41
N GLN A 512 -6.30 -5.80 -7.31
CA GLN A 512 -7.23 -5.09 -8.21
C GLN A 512 -7.87 -3.83 -7.61
N SER A 513 -7.46 -3.42 -6.42
CA SER A 513 -7.95 -2.18 -5.80
C SER A 513 -7.75 -0.92 -6.66
N PRO A 514 -6.64 -0.75 -7.41
CA PRO A 514 -6.44 0.39 -8.31
C PRO A 514 -7.54 0.58 -9.35
N LYS A 515 -8.15 -0.49 -9.82
CA LYS A 515 -9.25 -0.46 -10.80
C LYS A 515 -10.47 0.36 -10.33
N TYR A 516 -10.71 0.38 -9.03
CA TYR A 516 -11.90 0.98 -8.43
C TYR A 516 -11.61 2.29 -7.71
N SER A 517 -10.46 2.40 -7.06
CA SER A 517 -10.10 3.56 -6.25
C SER A 517 -9.66 4.77 -7.09
N THR A 518 -9.88 5.98 -6.56
CA THR A 518 -9.35 7.21 -7.14
C THR A 518 -8.08 7.68 -6.47
N LEU A 519 -7.86 7.30 -5.22
CA LEU A 519 -6.72 7.78 -4.43
C LEU A 519 -6.45 6.81 -3.28
N PHE A 520 -5.19 6.71 -2.85
CA PHE A 520 -4.77 6.03 -1.63
C PHE A 520 -4.00 6.98 -0.72
N TRP A 521 -3.99 6.71 0.57
CA TRP A 521 -3.06 7.36 1.50
C TRP A 521 -2.26 6.31 2.27
N GLN A 522 -1.10 6.72 2.78
CA GLN A 522 -0.10 5.84 3.42
C GLN A 522 -0.51 5.33 4.81
N GLY A 523 -1.80 5.40 5.15
CA GLY A 523 -2.33 4.97 6.44
C GLY A 523 -1.86 5.83 7.62
N ASP A 524 -1.81 5.21 8.78
CA ASP A 524 -1.69 5.86 10.09
C ASP A 524 -0.22 6.06 10.52
N GLN A 525 0.57 6.79 9.71
CA GLN A 525 1.98 7.05 10.00
C GLN A 525 2.18 7.68 11.39
N LEU A 526 3.21 7.22 12.10
CA LEU A 526 3.60 7.80 13.39
C LEU A 526 4.08 9.25 13.22
N VAL A 527 3.74 10.11 14.17
CA VAL A 527 4.19 11.52 14.17
C VAL A 527 5.67 11.64 14.57
N ASP A 528 6.55 10.98 13.80
CA ASP A 528 8.00 10.88 14.04
C ASP A 528 8.81 11.01 12.75
N TRP A 529 10.14 11.00 12.91
CA TRP A 529 11.14 11.06 11.84
C TRP A 529 11.61 9.66 11.38
N GLY A 530 11.01 8.60 11.89
CA GLY A 530 11.43 7.21 11.75
C GLY A 530 11.47 6.71 10.31
N GLN A 531 12.32 5.71 10.05
CA GLN A 531 12.41 5.02 8.77
C GLN A 531 11.34 3.94 8.64
N ASN A 532 11.05 3.23 9.73
CA ASN A 532 10.04 2.17 9.72
C ASN A 532 8.63 2.73 9.89
N ASP A 533 8.49 3.85 10.64
CA ASP A 533 7.20 4.52 10.83
C ASP A 533 7.46 6.01 11.08
N GLY A 534 6.89 6.88 10.25
CA GLY A 534 7.09 8.33 10.26
C GLY A 534 7.30 8.92 8.87
N ILE A 535 7.90 10.12 8.79
CA ILE A 535 8.05 10.85 7.52
C ILE A 535 8.90 10.10 6.49
N LYS A 536 9.95 9.37 6.92
CA LYS A 536 10.80 8.59 6.01
C LYS A 536 10.04 7.39 5.45
N SER A 537 9.27 6.68 6.30
CA SER A 537 8.45 5.56 5.86
C SER A 537 7.36 5.99 4.89
N ALA A 538 6.78 7.19 5.07
CA ALA A 538 5.83 7.75 4.12
C ALA A 538 6.45 7.90 2.72
N MET A 539 7.72 8.33 2.63
CA MET A 539 8.41 8.43 1.35
C MET A 539 8.65 7.08 0.69
N THR A 540 9.14 6.09 1.47
CA THR A 540 9.37 4.73 0.95
C THR A 540 8.07 4.12 0.46
N GLY A 541 7.00 4.21 1.25
CA GLY A 541 5.68 3.68 0.91
C GLY A 541 5.07 4.33 -0.33
N LEU A 542 5.17 5.65 -0.50
CA LEU A 542 4.71 6.36 -1.70
C LEU A 542 5.36 5.81 -2.98
N MET A 543 6.67 5.58 -2.96
CA MET A 543 7.41 5.06 -4.12
C MET A 543 7.14 3.57 -4.35
N SER A 544 7.10 2.76 -3.29
CA SER A 544 6.86 1.32 -3.37
C SER A 544 5.44 0.99 -3.86
N ALA A 545 4.42 1.65 -3.29
CA ALA A 545 3.03 1.48 -3.72
C ALA A 545 2.85 1.84 -5.21
N GLY A 546 3.53 2.87 -5.69
CA GLY A 546 3.51 3.27 -7.10
C GLY A 546 3.96 2.17 -8.06
N ILE A 547 4.99 1.38 -7.69
CA ILE A 547 5.45 0.22 -8.49
C ILE A 547 4.38 -0.87 -8.57
N SER A 548 3.58 -1.02 -7.53
CA SER A 548 2.53 -2.03 -7.43
C SER A 548 1.18 -1.60 -8.03
N GLY A 549 1.15 -0.52 -8.83
CA GLY A 549 -0.04 -0.03 -9.54
C GLY A 549 -0.85 1.03 -8.77
N PHE A 550 -0.47 1.40 -7.54
CA PHE A 550 -1.11 2.44 -6.74
C PHE A 550 -0.51 3.81 -7.11
N SER A 551 -0.75 4.21 -8.35
CA SER A 551 -0.08 5.33 -9.01
C SER A 551 -0.46 6.72 -8.47
N LEU A 552 -1.61 6.84 -7.79
CA LEU A 552 -2.14 8.07 -7.19
C LEU A 552 -2.26 7.85 -5.68
N ASN A 553 -1.26 8.29 -4.93
CA ASN A 553 -1.18 8.13 -3.49
C ASN A 553 -0.62 9.39 -2.81
N HIS A 554 -0.79 9.49 -1.49
CA HIS A 554 -0.31 10.60 -0.67
C HIS A 554 -0.17 10.18 0.79
N SER A 555 0.43 11.01 1.63
CA SER A 555 0.50 10.82 3.09
C SER A 555 -0.27 11.91 3.84
N ASP A 556 -0.63 11.64 5.10
CA ASP A 556 -1.15 12.65 6.03
C ASP A 556 -0.04 13.65 6.35
N ILE A 557 -0.28 14.95 6.12
CA ILE A 557 0.69 15.98 6.46
C ILE A 557 0.88 16.02 7.98
N GLY A 558 2.08 15.67 8.42
CA GLY A 558 2.47 15.65 9.82
C GLY A 558 2.26 14.29 10.51
N GLY A 559 1.81 13.26 9.79
CA GLY A 559 1.47 11.94 10.33
C GLY A 559 0.15 11.95 11.12
N TYR A 560 -0.27 10.77 11.55
CA TYR A 560 -1.54 10.56 12.27
C TYR A 560 -1.33 10.05 13.70
N THR A 561 -0.60 8.94 13.87
CA THR A 561 -0.53 8.20 15.14
C THR A 561 0.26 8.94 16.20
N THR A 562 -0.40 9.24 17.31
CA THR A 562 0.18 9.88 18.50
C THR A 562 0.23 8.87 19.64
N VAL A 563 1.39 8.68 20.26
CA VAL A 563 1.56 7.79 21.42
C VAL A 563 2.05 8.56 22.63
N THR A 564 1.33 8.48 23.74
CA THR A 564 1.66 9.20 24.99
C THR A 564 1.52 8.29 26.22
N TYR A 565 2.20 7.13 26.17
CA TYR A 565 2.22 6.20 27.32
C TYR A 565 3.46 6.41 28.19
N PRO A 566 3.34 6.31 29.53
CA PRO A 566 4.43 6.61 30.46
C PRO A 566 5.67 5.74 30.32
N ILE A 567 5.57 4.59 29.63
CA ILE A 567 6.65 3.57 29.54
C ILE A 567 7.30 3.58 28.15
N VAL A 568 6.74 4.32 27.18
CA VAL A 568 7.20 4.40 25.79
C VAL A 568 7.61 5.85 25.49
N LYS A 569 8.53 6.04 24.55
CA LYS A 569 8.85 7.37 24.02
C LYS A 569 7.55 8.07 23.62
N ASN A 570 7.37 9.31 24.04
CA ASN A 570 6.24 10.13 23.60
C ASN A 570 6.42 10.51 22.14
N TYR A 571 5.48 10.10 21.31
CA TYR A 571 5.37 10.51 19.92
C TYR A 571 4.25 11.55 19.81
N VAL A 572 4.65 12.82 19.76
CA VAL A 572 3.75 13.97 19.63
C VAL A 572 4.32 14.85 18.50
N ARG A 573 3.48 15.25 17.58
CA ARG A 573 3.87 16.03 16.42
C ARG A 573 4.43 17.39 16.84
N SER A 574 5.69 17.65 16.49
CA SER A 574 6.34 18.93 16.73
C SER A 574 6.08 19.91 15.58
N LYS A 575 6.25 21.22 15.84
CA LYS A 575 6.19 22.27 14.83
C LYS A 575 7.14 22.00 13.66
N GLU A 576 8.38 21.59 13.94
CA GLU A 576 9.38 21.32 12.93
C GLU A 576 8.98 20.14 12.03
N LEU A 577 8.53 19.04 12.61
CA LEU A 577 8.06 17.87 11.86
C LEU A 577 6.90 18.25 10.93
N LEU A 578 5.91 18.99 11.44
CA LEU A 578 4.79 19.46 10.65
C LEU A 578 5.26 20.31 9.46
N LYS A 579 6.15 21.29 9.69
CA LYS A 579 6.69 22.14 8.61
C LYS A 579 7.41 21.32 7.55
N ARG A 580 8.26 20.35 7.93
CA ARG A 580 8.99 19.51 6.97
C ARG A 580 8.08 18.58 6.19
N TRP A 581 7.02 18.08 6.83
CA TRP A 581 6.01 17.27 6.14
C TRP A 581 5.17 18.12 5.16
N ILE A 582 4.83 19.34 5.51
CA ILE A 582 4.20 20.32 4.60
C ILE A 582 5.08 20.53 3.36
N GLU A 583 6.38 20.80 3.55
CA GLU A 583 7.36 21.02 2.48
C GLU A 583 7.43 19.82 1.52
N MET A 584 7.50 18.62 2.05
CA MET A 584 7.52 17.36 1.28
C MET A 584 6.22 17.16 0.49
N SER A 585 5.08 17.28 1.16
CA SER A 585 3.76 16.93 0.59
C SER A 585 3.33 17.90 -0.53
N ALA A 586 3.83 19.12 -0.57
CA ALA A 586 3.54 20.05 -1.65
C ALA A 586 4.08 19.59 -3.02
N PHE A 587 4.99 18.61 -3.03
CA PHE A 587 5.56 17.98 -4.22
C PHE A 587 5.01 16.56 -4.45
N THR A 588 3.90 16.20 -3.80
CA THR A 588 3.23 14.90 -3.96
C THR A 588 1.89 15.05 -4.70
N THR A 589 1.22 13.93 -4.96
CA THR A 589 -0.02 13.88 -5.75
C THR A 589 -1.15 14.70 -5.14
N VAL A 590 -1.30 14.65 -3.80
CA VAL A 590 -2.35 15.38 -3.06
C VAL A 590 -1.74 16.04 -1.83
N PHE A 591 -2.19 17.26 -1.52
CA PHE A 591 -1.75 18.06 -0.39
C PHE A 591 -2.87 18.13 0.65
N ARG A 592 -2.86 17.18 1.63
CA ARG A 592 -3.94 17.00 2.61
C ARG A 592 -3.40 16.96 4.04
N THR A 593 -3.99 17.80 4.91
CA THR A 593 -3.69 17.79 6.35
C THR A 593 -4.51 16.74 7.10
N HIS A 594 -3.98 16.35 8.26
CA HIS A 594 -4.69 15.60 9.29
C HIS A 594 -4.38 16.18 10.68
N GLU A 595 -5.39 16.38 11.52
CA GLU A 595 -5.17 16.84 12.90
C GLU A 595 -4.47 15.77 13.77
N GLY A 596 -4.50 14.51 13.33
CA GLY A 596 -3.91 13.35 14.00
C GLY A 596 -4.84 12.73 15.05
N LEU A 597 -4.41 11.60 15.62
CA LEU A 597 -5.17 10.82 16.61
C LEU A 597 -5.48 11.63 17.88
N ASN A 598 -4.59 12.54 18.26
CA ASN A 598 -4.78 13.40 19.42
C ASN A 598 -4.55 14.87 19.04
N PRO A 599 -5.57 15.56 18.47
CA PRO A 599 -5.44 16.92 17.98
C PRO A 599 -4.92 17.91 19.04
N ASP A 600 -5.38 17.76 20.29
CA ASP A 600 -5.05 18.69 21.39
C ASP A 600 -3.58 18.60 21.84
N LYS A 601 -2.86 17.54 21.47
CA LYS A 601 -1.43 17.34 21.78
C LYS A 601 -0.50 17.61 20.62
N ASN A 602 -0.98 17.32 19.40
CA ASN A 602 -0.22 17.52 18.18
C ASN A 602 -0.17 19.00 17.79
N TYR A 603 0.98 19.47 17.38
CA TYR A 603 1.11 20.80 16.80
C TYR A 603 0.31 20.89 15.49
N GLN A 604 -0.56 21.90 15.37
CA GLN A 604 -1.45 22.13 14.23
C GLN A 604 -0.98 23.29 13.38
N ILE A 605 -1.50 23.39 12.13
CA ILE A 605 -1.17 24.51 11.23
C ILE A 605 -1.67 25.85 11.78
N PHE A 606 -2.69 25.84 12.65
CA PHE A 606 -3.33 27.00 13.25
C PHE A 606 -2.70 27.47 14.59
N ASP A 607 -1.69 26.73 15.12
CA ASP A 607 -1.11 27.02 16.44
C ASP A 607 -0.18 28.26 16.43
N SER A 608 0.22 28.77 15.24
CA SER A 608 0.90 30.06 15.11
C SER A 608 0.75 30.63 13.71
N ASP A 609 0.80 31.98 13.60
CA ASP A 609 0.81 32.69 12.33
C ASP A 609 1.94 32.22 11.41
N GLU A 610 3.15 31.99 11.95
CA GLU A 610 4.30 31.49 11.19
C GLU A 610 3.98 30.16 10.51
N THR A 611 3.32 29.24 11.20
CA THR A 611 3.00 27.93 10.62
C THR A 611 1.88 28.04 9.60
N LEU A 612 0.89 28.90 9.86
CA LEU A 612 -0.21 29.15 8.95
C LEU A 612 0.28 29.83 7.64
N GLU A 613 1.20 30.80 7.74
CA GLU A 613 1.86 31.43 6.58
C GLU A 613 2.71 30.43 5.80
N HIS A 614 3.44 29.57 6.50
CA HIS A 614 4.22 28.49 5.90
C HIS A 614 3.33 27.51 5.14
N PHE A 615 2.20 27.11 5.72
CA PHE A 615 1.21 26.28 5.08
C PHE A 615 0.60 26.93 3.83
N ALA A 616 0.18 28.19 3.93
CA ALA A 616 -0.37 28.96 2.82
C ALA A 616 0.63 29.08 1.66
N LYS A 617 1.93 29.32 1.96
CA LYS A 617 3.01 29.31 0.97
C LYS A 617 3.08 27.98 0.22
N TYR A 618 3.07 26.86 0.93
CA TYR A 618 3.19 25.53 0.31
C TYR A 618 1.92 25.06 -0.40
N ALA A 619 0.75 25.52 0.02
CA ALA A 619 -0.50 25.33 -0.74
C ALA A 619 -0.46 26.05 -2.10
N LYS A 620 0.15 27.26 -2.17
CA LYS A 620 0.39 27.97 -3.43
C LYS A 620 1.41 27.22 -4.30
N ILE A 621 2.52 26.73 -3.72
CA ILE A 621 3.51 25.92 -4.44
C ILE A 621 2.84 24.65 -5.01
N TYR A 622 2.04 23.95 -4.21
CA TYR A 622 1.27 22.78 -4.68
C TYR A 622 0.37 23.11 -5.86
N LYS A 623 -0.33 24.24 -5.83
CA LYS A 623 -1.19 24.69 -6.92
C LYS A 623 -0.38 25.09 -8.17
N SER A 624 0.79 25.67 -8.02
CA SER A 624 1.58 26.26 -9.12
C SER A 624 2.07 25.23 -10.15
N TRP A 625 2.21 23.93 -9.79
CA TRP A 625 2.58 22.87 -10.73
C TRP A 625 1.42 21.94 -11.10
N ARG A 626 0.16 22.35 -10.85
CA ARG A 626 -1.04 21.60 -11.21
C ARG A 626 -1.03 21.15 -12.66
N PHE A 627 -0.66 22.01 -13.59
CA PHE A 627 -0.63 21.71 -15.02
C PHE A 627 0.22 20.47 -15.36
N TYR A 628 1.35 20.28 -14.70
CA TYR A 628 2.21 19.11 -14.89
C TYR A 628 1.66 17.89 -14.15
N ARG A 629 1.13 18.09 -12.95
CA ARG A 629 0.48 17.00 -12.21
C ARG A 629 -0.70 16.39 -12.98
N GLU A 630 -1.51 17.18 -13.66
CA GLU A 630 -2.59 16.70 -14.52
C GLU A 630 -2.05 15.85 -15.68
N GLN A 631 -0.94 16.24 -16.31
CA GLN A 631 -0.29 15.41 -17.34
C GLN A 631 0.18 14.06 -16.78
N LEU A 632 0.75 14.07 -15.58
CA LEU A 632 1.22 12.84 -14.92
C LEU A 632 0.04 11.94 -14.45
N ILE A 633 -1.07 12.52 -14.06
CA ILE A 633 -2.31 11.77 -13.75
C ILE A 633 -2.87 11.13 -15.03
N ASP A 634 -2.80 11.81 -16.16
CA ASP A 634 -3.19 11.26 -17.47
C ASP A 634 -2.26 10.10 -17.89
N GLU A 635 -0.95 10.25 -17.67
CA GLU A 635 0.02 9.17 -17.89
C GLU A 635 -0.28 7.97 -16.97
N ALA A 636 -0.49 8.20 -15.67
CA ALA A 636 -0.82 7.15 -14.71
C ALA A 636 -2.11 6.38 -15.08
N ASN A 637 -3.16 7.09 -15.49
CA ASN A 637 -4.41 6.47 -15.94
C ASN A 637 -4.23 5.64 -17.23
N SER A 638 -3.36 6.06 -18.14
CA SER A 638 -3.14 5.37 -19.42
C SER A 638 -2.11 4.24 -19.35
N THR A 639 -1.12 4.33 -18.45
CA THR A 639 0.02 3.41 -18.40
C THR A 639 0.24 2.71 -17.06
N GLY A 640 -0.37 3.22 -15.98
CA GLY A 640 -0.11 2.75 -14.62
C GLY A 640 1.17 3.32 -13.98
N ILE A 641 1.97 4.10 -14.73
CA ILE A 641 3.22 4.68 -14.22
C ILE A 641 2.88 5.75 -13.17
N PRO A 642 3.47 5.70 -11.95
CA PRO A 642 3.07 6.60 -10.86
C PRO A 642 3.50 8.05 -11.08
N VAL A 643 2.75 8.98 -10.46
CA VAL A 643 3.09 10.41 -10.43
C VAL A 643 4.39 10.63 -9.66
N ILE A 644 4.50 10.03 -8.48
CA ILE A 644 5.70 10.03 -7.63
C ILE A 644 6.51 8.79 -7.93
N ARG A 645 7.76 8.98 -8.33
CA ARG A 645 8.60 7.89 -8.85
C ARG A 645 9.88 7.72 -8.05
N HIS A 646 10.25 6.48 -7.83
CA HIS A 646 11.62 6.19 -7.43
C HIS A 646 12.58 6.51 -8.60
N PRO A 647 13.76 7.12 -8.36
CA PRO A 647 14.71 7.48 -9.43
C PRO A 647 15.12 6.32 -10.33
N TYR A 648 15.14 5.08 -9.83
CA TYR A 648 15.37 3.87 -10.62
C TYR A 648 14.43 3.74 -11.83
N LEU A 649 13.19 4.18 -11.74
CA LEU A 649 12.23 4.07 -12.86
C LEU A 649 12.63 4.94 -14.06
N GLU A 650 13.35 6.03 -13.82
CA GLU A 650 13.81 6.96 -14.86
C GLU A 650 15.27 6.76 -15.25
N PHE A 651 16.08 6.16 -14.36
CA PHE A 651 17.52 5.92 -14.56
C PHE A 651 17.89 4.48 -14.17
N PRO A 652 17.31 3.45 -14.82
CA PRO A 652 17.51 2.05 -14.43
C PRO A 652 18.94 1.55 -14.56
N ASN A 653 19.74 2.16 -15.43
CA ASN A 653 21.15 1.81 -15.67
C ASN A 653 22.14 2.54 -14.74
N ASP A 654 21.66 3.44 -13.91
CA ASP A 654 22.46 4.14 -12.92
C ASP A 654 22.34 3.43 -11.57
N LEU A 655 23.33 2.60 -11.24
CA LEU A 655 23.30 1.74 -10.06
C LEU A 655 23.10 2.53 -8.74
N LYS A 656 23.57 3.78 -8.68
CA LYS A 656 23.39 4.60 -7.47
C LYS A 656 21.94 4.99 -7.21
N THR A 657 21.07 4.96 -8.23
CA THR A 657 19.65 5.18 -8.01
C THR A 657 19.01 4.02 -7.27
N GLN A 658 19.58 2.82 -7.33
CA GLN A 658 19.08 1.64 -6.65
C GLN A 658 19.33 1.65 -5.14
N ASP A 659 20.30 2.44 -4.68
CA ASP A 659 20.63 2.62 -3.27
C ASP A 659 19.70 3.58 -2.53
N ILE A 660 18.85 4.33 -3.25
CA ILE A 660 17.91 5.29 -2.68
C ILE A 660 16.76 4.53 -2.01
N VAL A 661 16.39 4.91 -0.78
CA VAL A 661 15.28 4.31 -0.04
C VAL A 661 14.16 5.33 0.20
N PHE A 662 14.47 6.44 0.84
CA PHE A 662 13.54 7.52 1.21
C PHE A 662 14.11 8.92 0.98
N GLU A 663 15.40 9.04 0.67
CA GLU A 663 16.14 10.31 0.71
C GLU A 663 15.64 11.28 -0.35
N GLN A 664 15.15 10.79 -1.46
CA GLN A 664 14.68 11.59 -2.58
C GLN A 664 13.74 10.82 -3.50
N PHE A 665 12.95 11.55 -4.26
CA PHE A 665 12.01 11.02 -5.24
C PHE A 665 11.95 11.89 -6.49
N MET A 666 11.33 11.38 -7.54
CA MET A 666 11.04 12.15 -8.73
C MET A 666 9.54 12.47 -8.87
N ILE A 667 9.25 13.64 -9.41
CA ILE A 667 7.92 13.98 -9.93
C ILE A 667 7.97 13.76 -11.44
N GLY A 668 7.28 12.74 -11.90
CA GLY A 668 7.38 12.31 -13.28
C GLY A 668 8.83 12.02 -13.68
N SER A 669 9.19 12.38 -14.90
CA SER A 669 10.54 12.19 -15.44
C SER A 669 11.45 13.42 -15.31
N GLU A 670 10.95 14.57 -14.81
CA GLU A 670 11.61 15.86 -15.00
C GLU A 670 12.16 16.49 -13.72
N PHE A 671 11.57 16.19 -12.56
CA PHE A 671 11.98 16.82 -11.29
C PHE A 671 12.58 15.80 -10.32
N MET A 672 13.60 16.25 -9.57
CA MET A 672 14.18 15.54 -8.44
C MET A 672 13.93 16.35 -7.17
N VAL A 673 13.38 15.71 -6.14
CA VAL A 673 13.03 16.31 -4.84
C VAL A 673 13.73 15.56 -3.73
N ALA A 674 14.52 16.26 -2.92
CA ALA A 674 15.12 15.73 -1.69
C ALA A 674 14.67 16.59 -0.50
N PRO A 675 13.66 16.15 0.25
CA PRO A 675 13.18 16.86 1.43
C PRO A 675 14.17 16.75 2.59
N VAL A 676 14.03 17.65 3.58
CA VAL A 676 14.77 17.52 4.84
C VAL A 676 14.01 16.58 5.77
N LEU A 677 14.56 15.39 5.97
CA LEU A 677 13.93 14.29 6.71
C LEU A 677 14.55 14.02 8.07
N GLU A 678 15.30 14.96 8.62
CA GLU A 678 15.95 14.86 9.91
C GLU A 678 15.73 16.11 10.76
N LYS A 679 15.53 15.87 12.06
CA LYS A 679 15.34 16.94 13.04
C LYS A 679 16.56 17.87 13.14
N ASN A 680 16.32 19.19 13.24
CA ASN A 680 17.32 20.22 13.37
C ASN A 680 18.34 20.29 12.21
N LYS A 681 17.99 19.79 11.03
CA LYS A 681 18.81 19.89 9.82
C LYS A 681 18.31 20.99 8.90
N VAL A 682 19.25 21.70 8.29
CA VAL A 682 19.01 22.73 7.27
C VAL A 682 19.78 22.42 5.99
N GLN A 683 20.17 21.16 5.84
CA GLN A 683 20.87 20.65 4.67
C GLN A 683 20.39 19.23 4.35
N THR A 684 20.50 18.85 3.08
CA THR A 684 20.27 17.48 2.63
C THR A 684 21.27 17.11 1.55
N ASN A 685 21.50 15.82 1.35
CA ASN A 685 22.23 15.33 0.19
C ASN A 685 21.22 14.95 -0.89
N ILE A 686 21.51 15.32 -2.13
CA ILE A 686 20.74 14.92 -3.30
C ILE A 686 21.67 14.26 -4.31
N TYR A 687 21.32 13.07 -4.76
CA TYR A 687 21.97 12.43 -5.87
C TYR A 687 21.34 12.91 -7.18
N LEU A 688 22.14 13.47 -8.07
CA LEU A 688 21.69 13.87 -9.39
C LEU A 688 22.35 12.96 -10.44
N PRO A 689 21.57 12.20 -11.21
CA PRO A 689 22.07 11.45 -12.36
C PRO A 689 22.78 12.35 -13.38
N ASN A 690 23.52 11.74 -14.31
CA ASN A 690 24.25 12.47 -15.34
C ASN A 690 23.33 13.44 -16.09
N GLY A 691 23.78 14.71 -16.19
CA GLY A 691 23.03 15.77 -16.85
C GLY A 691 23.20 17.15 -16.18
N ARG A 692 22.44 18.12 -16.68
CA ARG A 692 22.37 19.44 -16.11
C ARG A 692 21.04 19.66 -15.43
N TRP A 693 21.08 20.11 -14.17
CA TRP A 693 19.93 20.26 -13.30
C TRP A 693 19.84 21.70 -12.80
N ILE A 694 18.65 22.27 -12.84
CA ILE A 694 18.40 23.66 -12.43
C ILE A 694 17.66 23.64 -11.08
N ASN A 695 18.19 24.39 -10.11
CA ASN A 695 17.53 24.61 -8.82
C ASN A 695 16.21 25.37 -9.05
N LEU A 696 15.11 24.86 -8.51
CA LEU A 696 13.79 25.44 -8.69
C LEU A 696 13.67 26.85 -8.07
N TRP A 697 14.42 27.12 -6.99
CA TRP A 697 14.25 28.34 -6.18
C TRP A 697 15.03 29.53 -6.71
N ASP A 698 16.26 29.34 -7.17
CA ASP A 698 17.18 30.42 -7.52
C ASP A 698 17.73 30.29 -8.97
N GLY A 699 17.39 29.25 -9.68
CA GLY A 699 17.85 29.00 -11.05
C GLY A 699 19.30 28.57 -11.17
N THR A 700 20.00 28.29 -10.07
CA THR A 700 21.39 27.79 -10.09
C THR A 700 21.47 26.47 -10.86
N ILE A 701 22.48 26.36 -11.76
CA ILE A 701 22.68 25.16 -12.57
C ILE A 701 23.77 24.30 -11.96
N LEU A 702 23.43 23.01 -11.71
CA LEU A 702 24.37 21.98 -11.33
C LEU A 702 24.63 21.04 -12.50
N SER A 703 25.89 20.86 -12.85
CA SER A 703 26.32 19.84 -13.81
C SER A 703 26.73 18.59 -13.05
N SER A 704 26.07 17.47 -13.32
CA SER A 704 26.33 16.19 -12.66
C SER A 704 26.86 15.15 -13.64
N ASN A 705 27.81 14.35 -13.18
CA ASN A 705 28.28 13.14 -13.84
C ASN A 705 27.84 11.89 -13.05
N GLY A 706 26.66 11.93 -12.41
CA GLY A 706 26.18 10.88 -11.53
C GLY A 706 26.82 10.99 -10.13
N GLN A 707 26.56 12.09 -9.41
CA GLN A 707 27.18 12.37 -8.11
C GLN A 707 26.20 13.02 -7.13
N SER A 708 26.51 12.92 -5.84
CA SER A 708 25.75 13.57 -4.78
C SER A 708 26.26 15.00 -4.53
N PHE A 709 25.31 15.90 -4.23
CA PHE A 709 25.54 17.28 -3.85
C PHE A 709 24.95 17.52 -2.46
N THR A 710 25.68 18.23 -1.59
CA THR A 710 25.12 18.71 -0.33
C THR A 710 24.53 20.09 -0.57
N ILE A 711 23.21 20.20 -0.40
CA ILE A 711 22.48 21.46 -0.51
C ILE A 711 22.27 22.01 0.91
N THR A 712 22.69 23.22 1.14
CA THR A 712 22.66 23.91 2.45
C THR A 712 21.66 25.05 2.45
N ASN A 713 21.41 25.63 3.65
CA ASN A 713 20.48 26.73 3.86
C ASN A 713 19.03 26.45 3.44
N LEU A 714 18.60 25.21 3.64
CA LEU A 714 17.23 24.73 3.36
C LEU A 714 16.26 25.14 4.48
N VAL A 715 16.29 26.40 4.87
CA VAL A 715 15.30 26.97 5.78
C VAL A 715 14.03 27.22 4.96
N ASP A 716 12.95 26.49 5.31
CA ASP A 716 11.66 26.60 4.64
C ASP A 716 11.70 26.35 3.11
N LYS A 717 12.66 25.55 2.63
CA LYS A 717 12.76 25.12 1.22
C LYS A 717 13.39 23.72 1.15
N PRO A 718 12.74 22.69 0.55
CA PRO A 718 13.42 21.44 0.22
C PRO A 718 14.35 21.61 -0.98
N ALA A 719 15.28 20.68 -1.18
CA ALA A 719 16.10 20.66 -2.38
C ALA A 719 15.27 20.17 -3.57
N VAL A 720 14.98 21.03 -4.53
CA VAL A 720 14.20 20.69 -5.72
C VAL A 720 14.96 21.15 -6.97
N PHE A 721 15.15 20.22 -7.89
CA PHE A 721 15.85 20.46 -9.16
C PHE A 721 15.02 19.92 -10.33
N TYR A 722 15.11 20.57 -11.47
CA TYR A 722 14.52 20.08 -12.71
C TYR A 722 15.59 19.98 -13.82
N LYS A 723 15.37 19.09 -14.79
CA LYS A 723 16.26 18.93 -15.95
C LYS A 723 16.32 20.21 -16.77
N GLU A 724 17.50 20.64 -17.21
CA GLU A 724 17.72 21.93 -17.90
C GLU A 724 16.79 22.17 -19.10
N ASN A 725 16.45 21.15 -19.84
CA ASN A 725 15.59 21.26 -21.04
C ASN A 725 14.10 21.01 -20.74
N SER A 726 13.70 20.94 -19.47
CA SER A 726 12.33 20.72 -19.07
C SER A 726 11.48 21.97 -19.28
N THR A 727 10.53 21.90 -20.23
CA THR A 727 9.54 22.98 -20.42
C THR A 727 8.61 23.11 -19.20
N ASN A 728 8.25 21.98 -18.59
CA ASN A 728 7.44 21.96 -17.37
C ASN A 728 8.21 22.54 -16.18
N GLY A 729 9.52 22.28 -16.08
CA GLY A 729 10.38 22.87 -15.05
C GLY A 729 10.49 24.38 -15.16
N ILE A 730 10.69 24.88 -16.38
CA ILE A 730 10.73 26.32 -16.67
C ILE A 730 9.36 26.96 -16.34
N GLN A 731 8.27 26.37 -16.76
CA GLN A 731 6.93 26.89 -16.47
C GLN A 731 6.65 26.91 -14.97
N PHE A 732 6.95 25.83 -14.24
CA PHE A 732 6.75 25.79 -12.79
C PHE A 732 7.56 26.88 -12.09
N ARG A 733 8.83 27.01 -12.44
CA ARG A 733 9.68 28.07 -11.86
C ARG A 733 9.13 29.48 -12.15
N ASN A 734 8.68 29.74 -13.38
CA ASN A 734 8.07 31.03 -13.74
C ASN A 734 6.80 31.29 -12.91
N ASN A 735 5.93 30.29 -12.73
CA ASN A 735 4.74 30.41 -11.88
C ASN A 735 5.13 30.77 -10.43
N LEU A 736 6.23 30.21 -9.91
CA LEU A 736 6.71 30.54 -8.56
C LEU A 736 7.29 31.95 -8.48
N ILE A 737 7.99 32.41 -9.52
CA ILE A 737 8.51 33.81 -9.61
C ILE A 737 7.34 34.79 -9.64
N ASP A 738 6.31 34.54 -10.43
CA ASP A 738 5.12 35.40 -10.53
C ASP A 738 4.37 35.50 -9.19
N GLU A 739 4.41 34.46 -8.38
CA GLU A 739 3.83 34.41 -7.02
C GLU A 739 4.80 34.94 -5.94
N GLY A 740 6.03 35.37 -6.30
CA GLY A 740 7.05 35.81 -5.36
C GLY A 740 7.63 34.72 -4.45
N LEU A 741 7.56 33.46 -4.89
CA LEU A 741 7.97 32.26 -4.13
C LEU A 741 9.35 31.74 -4.55
N ALA A 742 9.88 32.17 -5.71
CA ALA A 742 11.22 31.88 -6.23
C ALA A 742 11.88 33.18 -6.75
N GLU A 743 13.23 33.13 -6.95
CA GLU A 743 14.04 34.28 -7.44
C GLU A 743 14.29 34.18 -8.95
#